data_f3a2c4b8bc6894b451e73301a96cc1d1
#
_entry.id   f3a2c4b8bc6894b451e73301a96cc1d1
#
_cell.length_a   1.000
_cell.length_b   1.000
_cell.length_c   1.000
_cell.angle_alpha   90.00
_cell.angle_beta   90.00
_cell.angle_gamma   90.00
#
_symmetry.space_group_name_H-M   'P 1'
#
loop_
_entity.id
_entity.type
_entity.pdbx_description
1 polymer ?
#
loop_
_entity_poly.entity_id
_entity_poly.type
_entity_poly.pdbx_seq_one_letter_code
_entity_poly.pdbx_strand_id
1 'polypeptide(L)'
;MTQRDLFDSKFDEQRFRDFAVKLLPDFEKERRPIVTNGILKNAKILGSSEACKLAVIVVRVDETQSKKRIMITQEAFRILKQHRIRNALVAFYTDSENWRLSLLTSTLEIRDGKVISKTGDPHRYSYLLGPKAKVKTPRKFLLKQGPVANLKELKERFSVEVVNKQFYSLIATQFIKLIGGERGEGRAHKVYPAQLKMPVGEEKDAVEFAVRLIGRVIFCWFLKEKRSAAGLNLIPENLVSVNAVRRHPDYYHNVLESVFFGCLNTKSEERDEFLRQAPFSQIPYLNGGMFNPQVSDFYKKTERVEIPDEWLAELFEILSQYNFTVDENTELDVDLSIDPEMLGRIFENLLAEINPETGESARKATGSYYTPREVVAYMVDESLSDFLRRETRLAADKATSLMKYDDINSTELTTTERKSVVEALARLKILDPACGSGAFPMGILQKVFYILQRVDPSGALWYEKQKVTENLREKFANGNYDYIRKLGIIQQSIFGVDIQPIATEIAKLRCFLALMIEEKVDDTKPNRGIHPLPNLDFKFVTANALKFLPENPNDPFNMFEKGEEVELVRKVRSDYFMANKAGRAFLKAEFDEAQSGISETKQELAVTRYRSLVKWKPFANQQTDWFDSEWMFGVKEFDIIIGNPPYGATLTESEQKYYLEHYKAAKSQGGVKGSLDTFALFVERGLGMLKTGGRLAYIVPMAITSNDAMAALQNEMEQTCETIQIASFMDRPRQIFEHAGVRTSIVFLEKTNTPTKKLYMTRPMRRGSEMSIREVLERLEYIEAYKYKIYGRYPKVGNRYEVEILEKIFQTGRCIENYADTDSDKAFYYRAAGGRYFNVVTLSAVGTSAEREYRARHASLIAACLSTSLFWFYQQVYTDGLNLKGYEIDKFPLPNFEEVDMKTLEKIEAVYLRYLNEIELNVNLKNAAGESRYNVRQFKEYKIAKSKKLIDEMDDLAGPLYGLNMKEVEYIKRYEEKFRQNDQ
;
A
#
# COMPACT_ATOMS: atom_id res chain seq x y z
N MET A 1 -46.13 15.55 -1.74
CA MET A 1 -45.32 14.47 -1.19
C MET A 1 -44.53 13.84 -2.30
N THR A 2 -43.23 14.13 -2.42
CA THR A 2 -42.32 13.48 -3.34
C THR A 2 -42.29 11.98 -3.01
N GLN A 3 -42.68 11.16 -3.99
CA GLN A 3 -42.64 9.70 -3.87
C GLN A 3 -41.24 9.28 -3.49
N ARG A 4 -41.01 8.82 -2.23
CA ARG A 4 -39.70 8.29 -1.77
C ARG A 4 -39.30 7.14 -2.69
N ASP A 5 -38.12 7.21 -3.30
CA ASP A 5 -37.63 6.10 -4.12
C ASP A 5 -37.19 4.92 -3.23
N LEU A 6 -36.86 3.77 -3.86
CA LEU A 6 -36.43 2.57 -3.15
C LEU A 6 -35.26 2.84 -2.19
N PHE A 7 -34.34 3.72 -2.55
CA PHE A 7 -33.08 3.93 -1.82
C PHE A 7 -33.25 4.67 -0.49
N ASP A 8 -34.30 5.50 -0.34
CA ASP A 8 -34.66 6.22 0.88
C ASP A 8 -35.69 5.50 1.73
N SER A 9 -36.09 4.31 1.35
CA SER A 9 -37.18 3.57 2.00
C SER A 9 -36.64 2.33 2.71
N LYS A 10 -37.42 1.83 3.69
CA LYS A 10 -37.23 0.46 4.17
C LYS A 10 -37.27 -0.48 2.98
N PHE A 11 -36.57 -1.64 3.12
CA PHE A 11 -36.58 -2.63 2.06
C PHE A 11 -37.99 -3.07 1.67
N ASP A 12 -38.25 -3.07 0.36
CA ASP A 12 -39.48 -3.59 -0.25
C ASP A 12 -39.14 -4.46 -1.44
N GLU A 13 -39.54 -5.74 -1.42
CA GLU A 13 -39.22 -6.76 -2.43
C GLU A 13 -39.73 -6.36 -3.83
N GLN A 14 -40.95 -5.77 -3.91
CA GLN A 14 -41.52 -5.40 -5.21
C GLN A 14 -40.79 -4.22 -5.83
N ARG A 15 -40.51 -3.17 -5.05
CA ARG A 15 -39.73 -2.01 -5.51
C ARG A 15 -38.30 -2.40 -5.93
N PHE A 16 -37.68 -3.36 -5.20
CA PHE A 16 -36.37 -3.86 -5.55
C PHE A 16 -36.40 -4.62 -6.88
N ARG A 17 -37.45 -5.41 -7.14
CA ARG A 17 -37.65 -6.07 -8.44
C ARG A 17 -37.84 -5.08 -9.57
N ASP A 18 -38.65 -4.02 -9.36
CA ASP A 18 -38.87 -2.96 -10.34
C ASP A 18 -37.58 -2.18 -10.62
N PHE A 19 -36.73 -1.99 -9.64
CA PHE A 19 -35.39 -1.45 -9.79
C PHE A 19 -34.50 -2.36 -10.61
N ALA A 20 -34.49 -3.68 -10.34
CA ALA A 20 -33.68 -4.65 -11.10
C ALA A 20 -34.08 -4.66 -12.58
N VAL A 21 -35.39 -4.59 -12.91
CA VAL A 21 -35.89 -4.48 -14.29
C VAL A 21 -35.37 -3.21 -14.98
N LYS A 22 -35.26 -2.09 -14.27
CA LYS A 22 -34.73 -0.84 -14.83
C LYS A 22 -33.22 -0.83 -15.00
N LEU A 23 -32.50 -1.50 -14.10
CA LEU A 23 -31.05 -1.55 -14.11
C LEU A 23 -30.52 -2.57 -15.14
N LEU A 24 -31.20 -3.71 -15.30
CA LEU A 24 -30.79 -4.85 -16.11
C LEU A 24 -31.77 -5.00 -17.27
N PRO A 25 -31.45 -4.58 -18.52
CA PRO A 25 -32.40 -4.54 -19.63
C PRO A 25 -32.97 -5.90 -20.05
N ASP A 26 -32.17 -6.96 -19.85
CA ASP A 26 -32.48 -8.36 -20.15
C ASP A 26 -32.97 -9.14 -18.93
N PHE A 27 -33.53 -8.47 -17.92
CA PHE A 27 -33.92 -9.11 -16.67
C PHE A 27 -35.08 -10.08 -16.87
N GLU A 28 -34.80 -11.36 -16.73
CA GLU A 28 -35.81 -12.42 -16.72
C GLU A 28 -36.31 -12.67 -15.30
N LYS A 29 -37.61 -12.53 -15.09
CA LYS A 29 -38.27 -12.75 -13.80
C LYS A 29 -38.33 -14.24 -13.47
N GLU A 30 -37.79 -14.59 -12.30
CA GLU A 30 -37.90 -15.92 -11.71
C GLU A 30 -38.32 -15.76 -10.24
N ARG A 31 -38.97 -16.76 -9.66
CA ARG A 31 -39.26 -16.77 -8.22
C ARG A 31 -38.98 -18.14 -7.67
N ARG A 32 -37.77 -18.36 -7.17
CA ARG A 32 -37.31 -19.63 -6.62
C ARG A 32 -36.73 -19.44 -5.22
N PRO A 33 -37.27 -20.17 -4.18
CA PRO A 33 -36.68 -20.13 -2.86
C PRO A 33 -35.29 -20.80 -2.87
N ILE A 34 -34.41 -20.29 -2.01
CA ILE A 34 -33.08 -20.84 -1.78
C ILE A 34 -33.11 -21.45 -0.36
N VAL A 35 -32.64 -22.68 -0.21
CA VAL A 35 -32.50 -23.28 1.11
C VAL A 35 -31.34 -22.65 1.83
N THR A 36 -31.60 -22.10 3.01
CA THR A 36 -30.62 -21.41 3.87
C THR A 36 -30.61 -22.05 5.24
N ASN A 37 -29.42 -22.36 5.74
CA ASN A 37 -29.20 -22.86 7.09
C ASN A 37 -28.17 -21.92 7.75
N GLY A 38 -28.57 -21.18 8.80
CA GLY A 38 -27.65 -20.28 9.52
C GLY A 38 -28.15 -18.87 9.70
N ILE A 39 -27.26 -17.89 9.58
CA ILE A 39 -27.55 -16.47 9.82
C ILE A 39 -28.37 -15.80 8.70
N LEU A 40 -28.36 -16.40 7.51
CA LEU A 40 -29.13 -15.95 6.37
C LEU A 40 -30.44 -16.72 6.30
N LYS A 41 -31.55 -16.00 6.21
CA LYS A 41 -32.90 -16.57 6.24
C LYS A 41 -33.73 -16.09 5.05
N ASN A 42 -34.72 -16.89 4.65
CA ASN A 42 -35.69 -16.51 3.61
C ASN A 42 -35.06 -16.01 2.30
N ALA A 43 -34.00 -16.66 1.85
CA ALA A 43 -33.37 -16.32 0.58
C ALA A 43 -34.25 -16.72 -0.62
N LYS A 44 -34.34 -15.82 -1.62
CA LYS A 44 -35.10 -16.05 -2.86
C LYS A 44 -34.36 -15.49 -4.07
N ILE A 45 -34.36 -16.20 -5.18
CA ILE A 45 -34.02 -15.66 -6.48
C ILE A 45 -35.26 -14.93 -7.03
N LEU A 46 -35.10 -13.68 -7.49
CA LEU A 46 -36.14 -12.87 -8.09
C LEU A 46 -36.05 -12.84 -9.60
N GLY A 47 -34.94 -13.24 -10.18
CA GLY A 47 -34.67 -13.28 -11.60
C GLY A 47 -33.17 -13.33 -11.90
N SER A 48 -32.84 -13.25 -13.18
CA SER A 48 -31.47 -13.29 -13.70
C SER A 48 -31.27 -12.33 -14.87
N SER A 49 -30.01 -12.02 -15.18
CA SER A 49 -29.59 -11.29 -16.37
C SER A 49 -28.48 -12.08 -17.05
N GLU A 50 -28.69 -12.43 -18.32
CA GLU A 50 -27.70 -13.16 -19.13
C GLU A 50 -26.56 -12.23 -19.56
N ALA A 51 -26.85 -10.98 -19.95
CA ALA A 51 -25.86 -9.98 -20.32
C ALA A 51 -24.86 -9.69 -19.16
N CYS A 52 -25.34 -9.64 -17.92
CA CYS A 52 -24.52 -9.47 -16.73
C CYS A 52 -24.06 -10.79 -16.10
N LYS A 53 -24.55 -11.95 -16.58
CA LYS A 53 -24.24 -13.27 -16.03
C LYS A 53 -24.41 -13.32 -14.51
N LEU A 54 -25.52 -12.79 -13.99
CA LEU A 54 -25.79 -12.71 -12.56
C LEU A 54 -27.25 -13.06 -12.21
N ALA A 55 -27.44 -13.50 -10.97
CA ALA A 55 -28.75 -13.67 -10.36
C ALA A 55 -29.11 -12.47 -9.47
N VAL A 56 -30.38 -12.13 -9.38
CA VAL A 56 -30.91 -11.12 -8.45
C VAL A 56 -31.57 -11.83 -7.29
N ILE A 57 -31.09 -11.57 -6.07
CA ILE A 57 -31.45 -12.34 -4.88
C ILE A 57 -31.86 -11.38 -3.75
N VAL A 58 -32.80 -11.82 -2.91
CA VAL A 58 -33.15 -11.17 -1.65
C VAL A 58 -32.86 -12.12 -0.49
N VAL A 59 -32.32 -11.60 0.61
CA VAL A 59 -31.94 -12.39 1.77
C VAL A 59 -32.22 -11.59 3.05
N ARG A 60 -32.93 -12.21 3.99
CA ARG A 60 -33.09 -11.65 5.34
C ARG A 60 -31.92 -12.08 6.22
N VAL A 61 -31.32 -11.12 6.91
CA VAL A 61 -30.24 -11.34 7.88
C VAL A 61 -30.79 -11.27 9.29
N ASP A 62 -30.31 -12.11 10.19
CA ASP A 62 -30.65 -12.03 11.60
C ASP A 62 -30.12 -10.71 12.18
N GLU A 63 -30.94 -9.95 12.86
CA GLU A 63 -30.59 -8.61 13.33
C GLU A 63 -29.42 -8.61 14.31
N THR A 64 -29.31 -9.63 15.16
CA THR A 64 -28.21 -9.81 16.13
C THR A 64 -26.86 -10.05 15.43
N GLN A 65 -26.88 -10.57 14.21
CA GLN A 65 -25.70 -10.91 13.41
C GLN A 65 -25.42 -9.89 12.28
N SER A 66 -26.27 -8.89 12.11
CA SER A 66 -26.21 -7.93 10.98
C SER A 66 -24.90 -7.14 10.91
N LYS A 67 -24.18 -7.02 12.03
CA LYS A 67 -22.86 -6.37 12.14
C LYS A 67 -21.67 -7.28 11.76
N LYS A 68 -21.88 -8.60 11.66
CA LYS A 68 -20.80 -9.56 11.33
C LYS A 68 -20.64 -9.69 9.82
N ARG A 69 -20.13 -8.65 9.19
CA ARG A 69 -20.05 -8.50 7.73
C ARG A 69 -19.34 -9.65 7.04
N ILE A 70 -18.17 -10.07 7.55
CA ILE A 70 -17.38 -11.18 6.99
C ILE A 70 -18.17 -12.49 7.03
N MET A 71 -18.81 -12.82 8.18
CA MET A 71 -19.62 -14.05 8.30
C MET A 71 -20.81 -14.05 7.32
N ILE A 72 -21.51 -12.90 7.16
CA ILE A 72 -22.61 -12.76 6.20
C ILE A 72 -22.10 -13.02 4.78
N THR A 73 -20.94 -12.47 4.45
CA THR A 73 -20.34 -12.60 3.11
C THR A 73 -19.93 -14.05 2.83
N GLN A 74 -19.26 -14.71 3.78
CA GLN A 74 -18.87 -16.12 3.67
C GLN A 74 -20.09 -17.02 3.49
N GLU A 75 -21.13 -16.84 4.32
CA GLU A 75 -22.39 -17.60 4.22
C GLU A 75 -23.08 -17.37 2.88
N ALA A 76 -23.13 -16.13 2.39
CA ALA A 76 -23.69 -15.80 1.10
C ALA A 76 -22.95 -16.52 -0.04
N PHE A 77 -21.62 -16.50 -0.06
CA PHE A 77 -20.85 -17.23 -1.07
C PHE A 77 -20.99 -18.74 -0.97
N ARG A 78 -21.11 -19.30 0.25
CA ARG A 78 -21.43 -20.72 0.45
C ARG A 78 -22.74 -21.11 -0.24
N ILE A 79 -23.79 -20.29 -0.05
CA ILE A 79 -25.09 -20.49 -0.67
C ILE A 79 -25.00 -20.36 -2.20
N LEU A 80 -24.33 -19.31 -2.72
CA LEU A 80 -24.14 -19.13 -4.16
C LEU A 80 -23.42 -20.33 -4.80
N LYS A 81 -22.38 -20.86 -4.14
CA LYS A 81 -21.64 -22.05 -4.59
C LYS A 81 -22.52 -23.30 -4.64
N GLN A 82 -23.34 -23.54 -3.62
CA GLN A 82 -24.28 -24.67 -3.58
C GLN A 82 -25.28 -24.61 -4.75
N HIS A 83 -25.70 -23.41 -5.17
CA HIS A 83 -26.63 -23.19 -6.27
C HIS A 83 -25.96 -22.92 -7.62
N ARG A 84 -24.63 -23.06 -7.74
CA ARG A 84 -23.82 -22.82 -8.94
C ARG A 84 -23.98 -21.40 -9.52
N ILE A 85 -24.24 -20.42 -8.65
CA ILE A 85 -24.34 -19.00 -9.01
C ILE A 85 -22.97 -18.36 -8.80
N ARG A 86 -22.42 -17.73 -9.84
CA ARG A 86 -21.11 -17.05 -9.77
C ARG A 86 -21.21 -15.61 -9.32
N ASN A 87 -22.17 -14.89 -9.89
CA ASN A 87 -22.37 -13.47 -9.60
C ASN A 87 -23.80 -13.25 -9.16
N ALA A 88 -24.00 -12.35 -8.20
CA ALA A 88 -25.34 -12.02 -7.74
C ALA A 88 -25.45 -10.55 -7.32
N LEU A 89 -26.57 -9.94 -7.64
CA LEU A 89 -27.01 -8.66 -7.07
C LEU A 89 -27.95 -9.01 -5.92
N VAL A 90 -27.52 -8.75 -4.67
CA VAL A 90 -28.23 -9.23 -3.48
C VAL A 90 -28.69 -8.07 -2.62
N ALA A 91 -29.97 -8.07 -2.24
CA ALA A 91 -30.49 -7.21 -1.21
C ALA A 91 -30.46 -7.95 0.14
N PHE A 92 -29.59 -7.51 1.07
CA PHE A 92 -29.56 -7.96 2.45
C PHE A 92 -30.38 -7.04 3.32
N TYR A 93 -31.40 -7.54 3.97
CA TYR A 93 -32.31 -6.76 4.80
C TYR A 93 -32.55 -7.41 6.17
N THR A 94 -32.86 -6.58 7.15
CA THR A 94 -33.33 -6.95 8.48
C THR A 94 -34.70 -6.31 8.74
N ASP A 95 -35.22 -6.39 9.95
CA ASP A 95 -36.39 -5.63 10.36
C ASP A 95 -36.09 -4.13 10.62
N SER A 96 -34.81 -3.77 10.59
CA SER A 96 -34.35 -2.38 10.73
C SER A 96 -34.71 -1.51 9.51
N GLU A 97 -34.54 -0.18 9.66
CA GLU A 97 -34.89 0.77 8.59
C GLU A 97 -33.91 0.73 7.41
N ASN A 98 -32.65 0.38 7.65
CA ASN A 98 -31.63 0.33 6.63
C ASN A 98 -31.39 -1.10 6.12
N TRP A 99 -30.96 -1.20 4.88
CA TRP A 99 -30.62 -2.45 4.20
C TRP A 99 -29.40 -2.28 3.30
N ARG A 100 -28.84 -3.37 2.78
CA ARG A 100 -27.65 -3.31 1.93
C ARG A 100 -27.93 -3.89 0.56
N LEU A 101 -27.57 -3.14 -0.47
CA LEU A 101 -27.52 -3.63 -1.86
C LEU A 101 -26.09 -4.03 -2.17
N SER A 102 -25.88 -5.31 -2.44
CA SER A 102 -24.54 -5.86 -2.63
C SER A 102 -24.38 -6.54 -3.96
N LEU A 103 -23.26 -6.29 -4.62
CA LEU A 103 -22.78 -7.04 -5.77
C LEU A 103 -21.79 -8.09 -5.27
N LEU A 104 -22.12 -9.38 -5.42
CA LEU A 104 -21.26 -10.51 -5.13
C LEU A 104 -20.69 -11.06 -6.43
N THR A 105 -19.39 -11.22 -6.50
CA THR A 105 -18.71 -11.74 -7.69
C THR A 105 -17.64 -12.75 -7.30
N SER A 106 -17.49 -13.80 -8.10
CA SER A 106 -16.38 -14.76 -7.98
C SER A 106 -15.78 -15.00 -9.36
N THR A 107 -14.45 -15.18 -9.41
CA THR A 107 -13.70 -15.49 -10.63
C THR A 107 -13.45 -16.99 -10.75
N LEU A 108 -13.20 -17.50 -11.97
CA LEU A 108 -12.71 -18.85 -12.19
C LEU A 108 -11.20 -18.80 -12.30
N GLU A 109 -10.53 -19.70 -11.60
CA GLU A 109 -9.10 -19.92 -11.79
C GLU A 109 -8.91 -20.83 -13.03
N ILE A 110 -8.24 -20.30 -14.07
CA ILE A 110 -7.85 -21.06 -15.25
C ILE A 110 -6.35 -21.24 -15.18
N ARG A 111 -5.85 -22.46 -14.99
CA ARG A 111 -4.44 -22.83 -15.15
C ARG A 111 -4.29 -23.73 -16.36
N ASP A 112 -3.29 -23.45 -17.20
CA ASP A 112 -2.93 -24.23 -18.40
C ASP A 112 -4.12 -24.51 -19.35
N GLY A 113 -5.01 -23.53 -19.51
CA GLY A 113 -6.18 -23.68 -20.36
C GLY A 113 -7.28 -24.65 -19.83
N LYS A 114 -7.09 -25.22 -18.65
CA LYS A 114 -8.08 -26.05 -17.96
C LYS A 114 -8.74 -25.25 -16.85
N VAL A 115 -10.07 -25.26 -16.84
CA VAL A 115 -10.87 -24.71 -15.74
C VAL A 115 -10.68 -25.60 -14.53
N ILE A 116 -9.86 -25.16 -13.59
CA ILE A 116 -9.82 -25.78 -12.27
C ILE A 116 -11.05 -25.29 -11.52
N SER A 117 -11.88 -26.20 -11.04
CA SER A 117 -13.14 -25.90 -10.35
C SER A 117 -12.97 -25.25 -8.97
N LYS A 118 -11.88 -24.54 -8.73
CA LYS A 118 -11.71 -23.67 -7.59
C LYS A 118 -12.39 -22.35 -7.92
N THR A 119 -13.44 -22.05 -7.18
CA THR A 119 -14.02 -20.72 -7.09
C THR A 119 -12.89 -19.76 -6.73
N GLY A 120 -12.48 -18.91 -7.66
CA GLY A 120 -11.55 -17.83 -7.38
C GLY A 120 -12.16 -16.88 -6.34
N ASP A 121 -11.33 -16.01 -5.80
CA ASP A 121 -11.65 -15.18 -4.64
C ASP A 121 -13.01 -14.49 -4.69
N PRO A 122 -13.85 -14.70 -3.67
CA PRO A 122 -15.13 -14.07 -3.55
C PRO A 122 -15.01 -12.60 -3.13
N HIS A 123 -15.77 -11.71 -3.78
CA HIS A 123 -15.86 -10.28 -3.43
C HIS A 123 -17.30 -9.84 -3.27
N ARG A 124 -17.57 -9.11 -2.21
CA ARG A 124 -18.83 -8.42 -1.98
C ARG A 124 -18.62 -6.92 -1.91
N TYR A 125 -19.30 -6.16 -2.76
CA TYR A 125 -19.34 -4.70 -2.76
C TYR A 125 -20.73 -4.25 -2.33
N SER A 126 -20.86 -3.37 -1.34
CA SER A 126 -22.15 -3.05 -0.72
C SER A 126 -22.42 -1.56 -0.61
N TYR A 127 -23.60 -1.11 -1.04
CA TYR A 127 -24.17 0.18 -0.69
C TYR A 127 -25.12 0.05 0.52
N LEU A 128 -25.00 0.95 1.49
CA LEU A 128 -25.97 1.10 2.56
C LEU A 128 -27.13 1.96 2.06
N LEU A 129 -28.36 1.47 2.16
CA LEU A 129 -29.58 2.10 1.70
C LEU A 129 -30.62 2.16 2.82
N GLY A 130 -31.65 3.01 2.68
CA GLY A 130 -32.73 3.14 3.62
C GLY A 130 -32.90 4.56 4.16
N PRO A 131 -33.92 4.81 4.99
CA PRO A 131 -34.31 6.17 5.45
C PRO A 131 -33.21 6.93 6.20
N LYS A 132 -32.28 6.21 6.83
CA LYS A 132 -31.17 6.79 7.60
C LYS A 132 -29.82 6.75 6.87
N ALA A 133 -29.79 6.19 5.65
CA ALA A 133 -28.58 6.12 4.84
C ALA A 133 -28.40 7.36 3.96
N LYS A 134 -27.15 7.68 3.62
CA LYS A 134 -26.82 8.75 2.67
C LYS A 134 -26.76 8.12 1.28
N VAL A 135 -27.80 8.35 0.48
CA VAL A 135 -28.01 7.65 -0.79
C VAL A 135 -27.66 8.48 -2.04
N LYS A 136 -26.96 9.61 -1.87
CA LYS A 136 -26.52 10.48 -2.99
C LYS A 136 -25.64 9.71 -3.99
N THR A 137 -24.68 8.97 -3.49
CA THR A 137 -23.74 8.18 -4.33
C THR A 137 -24.43 7.04 -5.07
N PRO A 138 -25.15 6.10 -4.40
CA PRO A 138 -25.84 5.04 -5.13
C PRO A 138 -26.90 5.57 -6.11
N ARG A 139 -27.59 6.67 -5.81
CA ARG A 139 -28.50 7.31 -6.78
C ARG A 139 -27.78 7.77 -8.03
N LYS A 140 -26.63 8.41 -7.88
CA LYS A 140 -25.83 8.88 -9.02
C LYS A 140 -25.45 7.73 -9.94
N PHE A 141 -24.92 6.63 -9.38
CA PHE A 141 -24.37 5.54 -10.17
C PHE A 141 -25.39 4.48 -10.59
N LEU A 142 -26.41 4.19 -9.79
CA LEU A 142 -27.36 3.10 -10.07
C LEU A 142 -28.71 3.57 -10.63
N LEU A 143 -29.11 4.83 -10.42
CA LEU A 143 -30.38 5.34 -10.95
C LEU A 143 -30.18 6.35 -12.10
N LYS A 144 -29.24 7.33 -11.95
CA LYS A 144 -29.13 8.41 -12.93
C LYS A 144 -28.34 8.03 -14.18
N GLN A 145 -27.46 7.03 -14.12
CA GLN A 145 -26.69 6.57 -15.28
C GLN A 145 -27.45 5.63 -16.20
N GLY A 146 -28.69 5.27 -15.86
CA GLY A 146 -29.50 4.36 -16.68
C GLY A 146 -29.13 2.89 -16.55
N PRO A 147 -29.61 2.01 -17.43
CA PRO A 147 -29.35 0.58 -17.40
C PRO A 147 -27.88 0.25 -17.68
N VAL A 148 -27.43 -0.93 -17.22
CA VAL A 148 -26.08 -1.42 -17.44
C VAL A 148 -26.03 -2.37 -18.63
N ALA A 149 -24.98 -2.28 -19.45
CA ALA A 149 -24.83 -3.13 -20.63
C ALA A 149 -24.24 -4.53 -20.29
N ASN A 150 -23.41 -4.63 -19.25
CA ASN A 150 -22.71 -5.86 -18.88
C ASN A 150 -22.21 -5.84 -17.43
N LEU A 151 -21.67 -6.99 -16.96
CA LEU A 151 -21.13 -7.13 -15.61
C LEU A 151 -19.97 -6.17 -15.33
N LYS A 152 -19.15 -5.84 -16.32
CA LYS A 152 -18.02 -4.91 -16.17
C LYS A 152 -18.51 -3.52 -15.76
N GLU A 153 -19.46 -2.99 -16.49
CA GLU A 153 -20.06 -1.70 -16.18
C GLU A 153 -20.74 -1.70 -14.80
N LEU A 154 -21.41 -2.83 -14.45
CA LEU A 154 -22.00 -2.96 -13.11
C LEU A 154 -20.93 -2.94 -12.02
N LYS A 155 -19.79 -3.63 -12.20
CA LYS A 155 -18.64 -3.60 -11.27
C LYS A 155 -18.08 -2.18 -11.13
N GLU A 156 -17.94 -1.43 -12.21
CA GLU A 156 -17.48 -0.04 -12.18
C GLU A 156 -18.41 0.86 -11.35
N ARG A 157 -19.72 0.63 -11.41
CA ARG A 157 -20.72 1.35 -10.61
C ARG A 157 -20.70 0.97 -9.12
N PHE A 158 -20.10 -0.16 -8.76
CA PHE A 158 -19.83 -0.62 -7.39
C PHE A 158 -18.36 -0.42 -7.00
N SER A 159 -17.65 0.53 -7.62
CA SER A 159 -16.26 0.81 -7.30
C SER A 159 -16.10 1.78 -6.13
N VAL A 160 -15.29 1.39 -5.14
CA VAL A 160 -14.89 2.26 -4.03
C VAL A 160 -14.03 3.44 -4.51
N GLU A 161 -13.22 3.21 -5.54
CA GLU A 161 -12.29 4.23 -6.06
C GLU A 161 -13.02 5.51 -6.50
N VAL A 162 -14.21 5.36 -7.08
CA VAL A 162 -15.01 6.51 -7.55
C VAL A 162 -15.53 7.33 -6.37
N VAL A 163 -16.02 6.67 -5.30
CA VAL A 163 -16.48 7.34 -4.07
C VAL A 163 -15.33 8.08 -3.42
N ASN A 164 -14.23 7.38 -3.26
CA ASN A 164 -13.01 7.88 -2.61
C ASN A 164 -12.42 9.09 -3.35
N LYS A 165 -12.31 9.02 -4.66
CA LYS A 165 -11.76 10.11 -5.48
C LYS A 165 -12.60 11.39 -5.39
N GLN A 166 -13.91 11.25 -5.38
CA GLN A 166 -14.81 12.38 -5.24
C GLN A 166 -14.72 13.00 -3.84
N PHE A 167 -14.75 12.19 -2.80
CA PHE A 167 -14.63 12.65 -1.41
C PHE A 167 -13.28 13.34 -1.17
N TYR A 168 -12.18 12.70 -1.60
CA TYR A 168 -10.84 13.29 -1.54
C TYR A 168 -10.79 14.67 -2.19
N SER A 169 -11.32 14.81 -3.40
CA SER A 169 -11.30 16.09 -4.12
C SER A 169 -12.01 17.20 -3.35
N LEU A 170 -13.10 16.87 -2.65
CA LEU A 170 -13.84 17.84 -1.82
C LEU A 170 -13.05 18.25 -0.58
N ILE A 171 -12.47 17.28 0.14
CA ILE A 171 -11.67 17.54 1.35
C ILE A 171 -10.41 18.34 1.01
N ALA A 172 -9.69 17.97 -0.08
CA ALA A 172 -8.52 18.71 -0.53
C ALA A 172 -8.87 20.15 -0.94
N THR A 173 -10.05 20.39 -1.50
CA THR A 173 -10.50 21.76 -1.78
C THR A 173 -10.73 22.54 -0.47
N GLN A 174 -11.31 21.93 0.56
CA GLN A 174 -11.49 22.56 1.86
C GLN A 174 -10.14 22.85 2.53
N PHE A 175 -9.19 21.94 2.44
CA PHE A 175 -7.84 22.13 2.93
C PHE A 175 -7.16 23.36 2.29
N ILE A 176 -7.18 23.45 0.94
CA ILE A 176 -6.59 24.59 0.22
C ILE A 176 -7.33 25.91 0.54
N LYS A 177 -8.65 25.90 0.72
CA LYS A 177 -9.39 27.07 1.19
C LYS A 177 -8.91 27.54 2.57
N LEU A 178 -8.55 26.59 3.44
CA LEU A 178 -8.12 26.93 4.81
C LEU A 178 -6.72 27.56 4.84
N ILE A 179 -5.75 26.94 4.17
CA ILE A 179 -4.34 27.38 4.20
C ILE A 179 -3.97 28.39 3.10
N GLY A 180 -4.83 28.55 2.08
CA GLY A 180 -4.54 29.29 0.85
C GLY A 180 -3.84 28.42 -0.18
N GLY A 181 -3.87 28.85 -1.45
CA GLY A 181 -3.19 28.18 -2.55
C GLY A 181 -4.04 28.07 -3.82
N GLU A 182 -3.53 27.31 -4.78
CA GLU A 182 -4.13 27.16 -6.10
C GLU A 182 -4.59 25.73 -6.33
N ARG A 183 -5.70 25.52 -7.08
CA ARG A 183 -6.20 24.19 -7.41
C ARG A 183 -6.91 24.15 -8.74
N GLY A 184 -6.66 23.07 -9.52
CA GLY A 184 -7.23 22.80 -10.82
C GLY A 184 -6.28 23.11 -11.98
N GLU A 185 -6.67 22.70 -13.19
CA GLU A 185 -5.88 22.92 -14.41
C GLU A 185 -6.71 23.68 -15.45
N GLY A 186 -6.04 24.47 -16.28
CA GLY A 186 -6.66 25.20 -17.38
C GLY A 186 -7.83 26.08 -16.93
N ARG A 187 -9.00 25.93 -17.53
CA ARG A 187 -10.20 26.73 -17.21
C ARG A 187 -10.79 26.44 -15.82
N ALA A 188 -10.39 25.34 -15.17
CA ALA A 188 -10.84 24.96 -13.83
C ALA A 188 -9.87 25.45 -12.72
N HIS A 189 -8.78 26.12 -13.06
CA HIS A 189 -7.81 26.68 -12.12
C HIS A 189 -8.47 27.76 -11.26
N LYS A 190 -8.32 27.65 -9.94
CA LYS A 190 -8.85 28.61 -8.95
C LYS A 190 -7.80 28.88 -7.89
N VAL A 191 -7.65 30.13 -7.52
CA VAL A 191 -6.83 30.60 -6.42
C VAL A 191 -7.74 30.85 -5.20
N TYR A 192 -7.32 30.34 -4.04
CA TYR A 192 -8.05 30.50 -2.79
C TYR A 192 -7.17 31.28 -1.80
N PRO A 193 -7.67 32.41 -1.25
CA PRO A 193 -6.97 33.10 -0.17
C PRO A 193 -7.03 32.25 1.11
N ALA A 194 -5.98 32.31 1.92
CA ALA A 194 -5.95 31.63 3.22
C ALA A 194 -7.06 32.17 4.14
N GLN A 195 -7.85 31.25 4.71
CA GLN A 195 -8.91 31.61 5.67
C GLN A 195 -8.47 31.39 7.13
N LEU A 196 -7.45 30.55 7.34
CA LEU A 196 -6.83 30.32 8.65
C LEU A 196 -5.92 31.49 9.01
N LYS A 197 -6.08 32.04 10.24
CA LYS A 197 -5.14 32.98 10.79
C LYS A 197 -4.49 32.41 12.04
N MET A 198 -3.20 32.23 11.99
CA MET A 198 -2.40 31.79 13.13
C MET A 198 -1.88 33.03 13.89
N PRO A 199 -1.87 33.04 15.22
CA PRO A 199 -1.34 34.15 16.01
C PRO A 199 0.17 34.38 15.79
N VAL A 200 0.93 33.29 15.80
CA VAL A 200 2.39 33.24 15.59
C VAL A 200 2.71 31.89 14.94
N GLY A 201 3.71 31.83 14.09
CA GLY A 201 4.19 30.59 13.48
C GLY A 201 4.58 30.76 12.03
N GLU A 202 5.22 29.74 11.50
CA GLU A 202 5.60 29.63 10.09
C GLU A 202 4.43 29.01 9.28
N GLU A 203 4.48 29.10 7.98
CA GLU A 203 3.50 28.48 7.07
C GLU A 203 3.34 26.98 7.34
N LYS A 204 4.42 26.30 7.72
CA LYS A 204 4.42 24.89 8.12
C LYS A 204 3.49 24.64 9.31
N ASP A 205 3.47 25.51 10.31
CA ASP A 205 2.62 25.35 11.50
C ASP A 205 1.13 25.43 11.15
N ALA A 206 0.77 26.32 10.21
CA ALA A 206 -0.60 26.46 9.71
C ALA A 206 -1.06 25.20 8.95
N VAL A 207 -0.17 24.63 8.14
CA VAL A 207 -0.41 23.38 7.42
C VAL A 207 -0.62 22.22 8.38
N GLU A 208 0.28 22.04 9.36
CA GLU A 208 0.18 21.00 10.38
C GLU A 208 -1.09 21.14 11.22
N PHE A 209 -1.43 22.36 11.61
CA PHE A 209 -2.68 22.64 12.31
C PHE A 209 -3.91 22.26 11.46
N ALA A 210 -3.95 22.69 10.19
CA ALA A 210 -5.08 22.42 9.29
C ALA A 210 -5.32 20.93 9.08
N VAL A 211 -4.24 20.16 8.85
CA VAL A 211 -4.33 18.69 8.71
C VAL A 211 -4.84 18.06 10.00
N ARG A 212 -4.30 18.47 11.15
CA ARG A 212 -4.72 17.95 12.46
C ARG A 212 -6.16 18.30 12.78
N LEU A 213 -6.60 19.53 12.46
CA LEU A 213 -8.00 19.94 12.62
C LEU A 213 -8.95 19.08 11.80
N ILE A 214 -8.69 18.94 10.49
CA ILE A 214 -9.50 18.10 9.61
C ILE A 214 -9.51 16.65 10.12
N GLY A 215 -8.37 16.12 10.55
CA GLY A 215 -8.25 14.78 11.13
C GLY A 215 -9.14 14.60 12.39
N ARG A 216 -9.07 15.54 13.32
CA ARG A 216 -9.90 15.53 14.55
C ARG A 216 -11.40 15.64 14.24
N VAL A 217 -11.77 16.51 13.30
CA VAL A 217 -13.17 16.65 12.87
C VAL A 217 -13.70 15.37 12.25
N ILE A 218 -12.96 14.78 11.31
CA ILE A 218 -13.37 13.54 10.64
C ILE A 218 -13.42 12.38 11.65
N PHE A 219 -12.48 12.30 12.59
CA PHE A 219 -12.53 11.30 13.65
C PHE A 219 -13.78 11.45 14.53
N CYS A 220 -14.12 12.68 14.96
CA CYS A 220 -15.35 12.93 15.68
C CYS A 220 -16.59 12.55 14.87
N TRP A 221 -16.53 12.73 13.54
CA TRP A 221 -17.59 12.28 12.65
C TRP A 221 -17.75 10.75 12.64
N PHE A 222 -16.63 9.99 12.61
CA PHE A 222 -16.69 8.53 12.77
C PHE A 222 -17.26 8.13 14.12
N LEU A 223 -16.86 8.77 15.22
CA LEU A 223 -17.39 8.48 16.55
C LEU A 223 -18.88 8.78 16.66
N LYS A 224 -19.35 9.84 16.00
CA LYS A 224 -20.76 10.20 15.95
C LYS A 224 -21.61 9.09 15.30
N GLU A 225 -21.09 8.38 14.30
CA GLU A 225 -21.83 7.29 13.66
C GLU A 225 -21.96 6.04 14.57
N LYS A 226 -21.15 5.94 15.63
CA LYS A 226 -21.25 4.87 16.61
C LYS A 226 -22.38 5.18 17.62
N ARG A 227 -23.27 4.20 17.83
CA ARG A 227 -24.46 4.33 18.68
C ARG A 227 -24.48 3.29 19.79
N SER A 228 -25.10 3.68 20.92
CA SER A 228 -25.46 2.77 22.00
C SER A 228 -26.64 1.85 21.64
N ALA A 229 -26.90 0.88 22.47
CA ALA A 229 -28.10 0.05 22.36
C ALA A 229 -29.43 0.86 22.40
N ALA A 230 -29.44 1.98 23.10
CA ALA A 230 -30.57 2.93 23.14
C ALA A 230 -30.66 3.82 21.87
N GLY A 231 -29.72 3.67 20.91
CA GLY A 231 -29.70 4.44 19.68
C GLY A 231 -29.08 5.84 19.81
N LEU A 232 -28.48 6.18 20.95
CA LEU A 232 -27.82 7.46 21.19
C LEU A 232 -26.42 7.47 20.56
N ASN A 233 -26.10 8.51 19.78
CA ASN A 233 -24.80 8.71 19.19
C ASN A 233 -23.75 8.88 20.29
N LEU A 234 -22.49 8.46 19.96
CA LEU A 234 -21.37 8.61 20.89
C LEU A 234 -20.99 10.09 21.10
N ILE A 235 -21.07 10.88 20.02
CA ILE A 235 -21.01 12.35 20.08
C ILE A 235 -22.39 12.88 19.65
N PRO A 236 -23.04 13.72 20.47
CA PRO A 236 -24.36 14.26 20.17
C PRO A 236 -24.43 15.05 18.86
N GLU A 237 -25.50 14.87 18.11
CA GLU A 237 -25.74 15.52 16.78
C GLU A 237 -25.79 17.06 16.92
N ASN A 238 -26.30 17.56 18.04
CA ASN A 238 -26.40 19.00 18.32
C ASN A 238 -25.04 19.66 18.63
N LEU A 239 -23.98 18.88 18.79
CA LEU A 239 -22.61 19.38 18.95
C LEU A 239 -21.81 19.26 17.64
N VAL A 240 -22.01 18.20 16.83
CA VAL A 240 -21.23 17.96 15.63
C VAL A 240 -22.16 17.78 14.41
N SER A 241 -22.58 18.91 13.85
CA SER A 241 -23.41 19.00 12.65
C SER A 241 -23.39 20.41 12.05
N VAL A 242 -23.84 20.55 10.80
CA VAL A 242 -24.02 21.85 10.14
C VAL A 242 -24.89 22.80 10.97
N ASN A 243 -25.98 22.26 11.56
CA ASN A 243 -26.89 23.05 12.42
C ASN A 243 -26.19 23.50 13.71
N ALA A 244 -25.27 22.72 14.24
CA ALA A 244 -24.48 23.09 15.42
C ALA A 244 -23.59 24.29 15.13
N VAL A 245 -22.86 24.27 14.01
CA VAL A 245 -22.03 25.41 13.58
C VAL A 245 -22.85 26.69 13.45
N ARG A 246 -24.04 26.63 12.80
CA ARG A 246 -24.90 27.79 12.59
C ARG A 246 -25.51 28.36 13.88
N ARG A 247 -25.58 27.56 14.94
CA ARG A 247 -26.15 27.97 16.23
C ARG A 247 -25.15 28.53 17.22
N HIS A 248 -23.88 28.22 17.07
CA HIS A 248 -22.83 28.60 18.00
C HIS A 248 -21.81 29.46 17.30
N PRO A 249 -21.82 30.79 17.43
CA PRO A 249 -20.76 31.63 16.86
C PRO A 249 -19.43 31.29 17.52
N ASP A 250 -18.33 31.52 16.75
CA ASP A 250 -16.98 31.12 17.16
C ASP A 250 -16.94 29.62 17.53
N TYR A 251 -17.52 28.82 16.63
CA TYR A 251 -17.83 27.40 16.87
C TYR A 251 -16.57 26.57 17.20
N TYR A 252 -15.44 26.90 16.62
CA TYR A 252 -14.21 26.18 16.93
C TYR A 252 -13.86 26.26 18.41
N HIS A 253 -13.82 27.48 18.97
CA HIS A 253 -13.47 27.70 20.38
C HIS A 253 -14.59 27.28 21.35
N ASN A 254 -15.82 27.61 21.04
CA ASN A 254 -16.93 27.36 21.94
C ASN A 254 -17.38 25.89 21.96
N VAL A 255 -17.22 25.15 20.86
CA VAL A 255 -17.71 23.78 20.75
C VAL A 255 -16.58 22.77 20.45
N LEU A 256 -15.78 22.94 19.38
CA LEU A 256 -14.82 21.91 19.00
C LEU A 256 -13.68 21.74 20.01
N GLU A 257 -13.10 22.80 20.53
CA GLU A 257 -12.09 22.72 21.60
C GLU A 257 -12.65 22.04 22.85
N SER A 258 -13.90 22.36 23.21
CA SER A 258 -14.62 21.71 24.31
C SER A 258 -14.81 20.20 24.06
N VAL A 259 -15.16 19.80 22.85
CA VAL A 259 -15.26 18.39 22.44
C VAL A 259 -13.91 17.72 22.48
N PHE A 260 -12.89 18.29 21.82
CA PHE A 260 -11.56 17.68 21.67
C PHE A 260 -10.81 17.59 23.00
N PHE A 261 -10.62 18.73 23.64
CA PHE A 261 -9.74 18.86 24.80
C PHE A 261 -10.48 18.72 26.11
N GLY A 262 -11.70 19.27 26.16
CA GLY A 262 -12.51 19.29 27.37
C GLY A 262 -13.24 17.97 27.66
N CYS A 263 -13.65 17.23 26.62
CA CYS A 263 -14.43 15.99 26.81
C CYS A 263 -13.64 14.73 26.42
N LEU A 264 -13.21 14.60 25.17
CA LEU A 264 -12.53 13.40 24.69
C LEU A 264 -11.18 13.15 25.39
N ASN A 265 -10.47 14.21 25.80
CA ASN A 265 -9.19 14.15 26.49
C ASN A 265 -9.26 14.37 28.01
N THR A 266 -10.43 14.61 28.57
CA THR A 266 -10.56 14.91 30.00
C THR A 266 -11.66 14.05 30.64
N LYS A 267 -11.33 13.38 31.77
CA LYS A 267 -12.27 12.54 32.52
C LYS A 267 -13.45 13.38 33.02
N SER A 268 -14.61 12.75 33.15
CA SER A 268 -15.86 13.44 33.55
C SER A 268 -15.71 14.24 34.86
N GLU A 269 -14.96 13.69 35.82
CA GLU A 269 -14.76 14.28 37.14
C GLU A 269 -13.80 15.50 37.09
N GLU A 270 -12.95 15.56 36.09
CA GLU A 270 -11.93 16.61 35.91
C GLU A 270 -12.39 17.74 34.96
N ARG A 271 -13.59 17.62 34.36
CA ARG A 271 -14.12 18.59 33.39
C ARG A 271 -14.59 19.88 34.11
N ASP A 272 -14.50 20.99 33.39
CA ASP A 272 -15.11 22.24 33.80
C ASP A 272 -16.62 22.03 34.02
N GLU A 273 -17.24 22.79 34.92
CA GLU A 273 -18.62 22.56 35.38
C GLU A 273 -19.65 22.53 34.23
N PHE A 274 -19.51 23.42 33.23
CA PHE A 274 -20.44 23.45 32.09
C PHE A 274 -20.31 22.20 31.20
N LEU A 275 -19.12 21.55 31.14
CA LEU A 275 -18.90 20.34 30.36
C LEU A 275 -19.44 19.07 31.07
N ARG A 276 -19.81 19.17 32.34
CA ARG A 276 -20.48 18.08 33.09
C ARG A 276 -21.97 18.05 32.83
N GLN A 277 -22.52 19.04 32.12
CA GLN A 277 -23.93 19.11 31.75
C GLN A 277 -24.17 18.64 30.33
N ALA A 278 -25.39 18.22 30.00
CA ALA A 278 -25.79 17.89 28.64
C ALA A 278 -25.71 19.12 27.72
N PRO A 279 -25.25 18.98 26.46
CA PRO A 279 -24.93 17.73 25.76
C PRO A 279 -23.51 17.19 25.94
N PHE A 280 -22.56 17.94 26.49
CA PHE A 280 -21.15 17.59 26.61
C PHE A 280 -20.90 16.39 27.54
N SER A 281 -21.71 16.24 28.61
CA SER A 281 -21.60 15.10 29.55
C SER A 281 -21.82 13.73 28.87
N GLN A 282 -22.47 13.70 27.71
CA GLN A 282 -22.71 12.49 26.94
C GLN A 282 -21.48 12.01 26.16
N ILE A 283 -20.45 12.86 25.99
CA ILE A 283 -19.24 12.51 25.29
C ILE A 283 -18.32 11.70 26.21
N PRO A 284 -17.88 10.48 25.81
CA PRO A 284 -16.98 9.70 26.65
C PRO A 284 -15.57 10.28 26.69
N TYR A 285 -14.83 9.93 27.72
CA TYR A 285 -13.39 10.11 27.80
C TYR A 285 -12.69 8.98 27.04
N LEU A 286 -11.81 9.30 26.10
CA LEU A 286 -11.11 8.32 25.27
C LEU A 286 -9.63 8.18 25.58
N ASN A 287 -8.99 9.16 26.22
CA ASN A 287 -7.55 9.17 26.53
C ASN A 287 -6.64 9.10 25.27
N GLY A 288 -7.11 9.53 24.11
CA GLY A 288 -6.33 9.44 22.87
C GLY A 288 -5.32 10.57 22.72
N GLY A 289 -4.04 10.27 22.43
CA GLY A 289 -2.97 11.27 22.23
C GLY A 289 -3.28 12.32 21.17
N MET A 290 -4.12 12.00 20.17
CA MET A 290 -4.60 12.94 19.15
C MET A 290 -5.32 14.16 19.73
N PHE A 291 -6.02 14.01 20.86
CA PHE A 291 -6.72 15.09 21.54
C PHE A 291 -5.88 15.79 22.61
N ASN A 292 -4.58 15.51 22.71
CA ASN A 292 -3.69 16.33 23.51
C ASN A 292 -3.48 17.67 22.77
N PRO A 293 -3.67 18.81 23.46
CA PRO A 293 -3.38 20.11 22.87
C PRO A 293 -1.90 20.21 22.51
N GLN A 294 -1.60 20.58 21.26
CA GLN A 294 -0.25 20.89 20.81
C GLN A 294 0.03 22.38 20.99
N VAL A 295 1.30 22.78 20.90
CA VAL A 295 1.70 24.19 21.02
C VAL A 295 0.99 25.05 19.98
N SER A 296 0.89 24.58 18.74
CA SER A 296 0.22 25.25 17.63
C SER A 296 -1.31 25.22 17.66
N ASP A 297 -1.93 24.54 18.64
CA ASP A 297 -3.39 24.63 18.88
C ASP A 297 -3.78 25.90 19.64
N PHE A 298 -2.85 26.59 20.30
CA PHE A 298 -3.05 27.80 21.11
C PHE A 298 -4.19 27.68 22.15
N TYR A 299 -4.46 26.45 22.58
CA TYR A 299 -5.54 26.15 23.52
C TYR A 299 -5.34 26.84 24.87
N LYS A 300 -6.37 27.55 25.37
CA LYS A 300 -6.35 28.35 26.61
C LYS A 300 -5.26 29.43 26.64
N LYS A 301 -4.82 29.93 25.45
CA LYS A 301 -3.91 31.07 25.32
C LYS A 301 -4.71 32.35 25.10
N THR A 302 -4.07 33.50 25.36
CA THR A 302 -4.65 34.83 25.10
C THR A 302 -4.79 35.08 23.60
N GLU A 303 -3.76 34.69 22.83
CA GLU A 303 -3.75 34.72 21.38
C GLU A 303 -4.37 33.42 20.85
N ARG A 304 -5.30 33.55 19.92
CA ARG A 304 -6.10 32.42 19.41
C ARG A 304 -5.99 32.26 17.91
N VAL A 305 -6.18 31.04 17.44
CA VAL A 305 -6.32 30.71 16.02
C VAL A 305 -7.70 31.18 15.54
N GLU A 306 -7.80 31.87 14.40
CA GLU A 306 -9.08 32.24 13.80
C GLU A 306 -9.46 31.31 12.65
N ILE A 307 -10.65 30.69 12.76
CA ILE A 307 -11.22 29.78 11.75
C ILE A 307 -12.64 30.25 11.46
N PRO A 308 -13.00 30.57 10.20
CA PRO A 308 -14.39 30.97 9.87
C PRO A 308 -15.39 29.84 10.12
N ASP A 309 -16.51 30.17 10.76
CA ASP A 309 -17.62 29.23 10.97
C ASP A 309 -18.20 28.72 9.64
N GLU A 310 -18.22 29.55 8.59
CA GLU A 310 -18.66 29.15 7.26
C GLU A 310 -17.81 28.03 6.68
N TRP A 311 -16.50 28.05 6.89
CA TRP A 311 -15.60 26.99 6.44
C TRP A 311 -15.92 25.66 7.16
N LEU A 312 -16.16 25.72 8.48
CA LEU A 312 -16.55 24.55 9.26
C LEU A 312 -17.93 24.01 8.82
N ALA A 313 -18.88 24.90 8.53
CA ALA A 313 -20.19 24.50 8.00
C ALA A 313 -20.08 23.77 6.65
N GLU A 314 -19.28 24.31 5.71
CA GLU A 314 -19.02 23.67 4.43
C GLU A 314 -18.36 22.28 4.60
N LEU A 315 -17.37 22.15 5.49
CA LEU A 315 -16.75 20.86 5.80
C LEU A 315 -17.80 19.86 6.31
N PHE A 316 -18.65 20.24 7.26
CA PHE A 316 -19.70 19.36 7.76
C PHE A 316 -20.78 19.05 6.71
N GLU A 317 -21.09 19.98 5.81
CA GLU A 317 -21.97 19.71 4.65
C GLU A 317 -21.41 18.63 3.74
N ILE A 318 -20.10 18.64 3.47
CA ILE A 318 -19.43 17.60 2.71
C ILE A 318 -19.55 16.27 3.45
N LEU A 319 -19.16 16.20 4.73
CA LEU A 319 -19.20 14.97 5.53
C LEU A 319 -20.61 14.38 5.58
N SER A 320 -21.64 15.23 5.69
CA SER A 320 -23.04 14.80 5.77
C SER A 320 -23.58 14.11 4.51
N GLN A 321 -22.88 14.20 3.37
CA GLN A 321 -23.29 13.61 2.10
C GLN A 321 -22.90 12.14 1.94
N TYR A 322 -22.01 11.63 2.79
CA TYR A 322 -21.44 10.29 2.70
C TYR A 322 -21.83 9.43 3.90
N ASN A 323 -21.92 8.13 3.67
CA ASN A 323 -21.95 7.16 4.77
C ASN A 323 -20.53 6.94 5.27
N PHE A 324 -20.37 6.84 6.58
CA PHE A 324 -19.12 6.52 7.24
C PHE A 324 -19.22 5.16 7.91
N THR A 325 -18.16 4.37 7.82
CA THR A 325 -18.02 3.12 8.53
C THR A 325 -16.75 3.16 9.36
N VAL A 326 -16.82 2.79 10.61
CA VAL A 326 -15.64 2.66 11.48
C VAL A 326 -14.85 1.37 11.16
N ASP A 327 -15.48 0.46 10.41
CA ASP A 327 -14.90 -0.83 10.01
C ASP A 327 -14.09 -0.67 8.72
N GLU A 328 -12.80 -0.97 8.77
CA GLU A 328 -12.01 -0.97 7.54
C GLU A 328 -12.47 -2.10 6.63
N ASN A 329 -12.53 -1.81 5.35
CA ASN A 329 -12.86 -2.79 4.32
C ASN A 329 -11.82 -3.91 4.28
N THR A 330 -12.27 -5.13 4.01
CA THR A 330 -11.42 -6.29 3.74
C THR A 330 -11.49 -6.66 2.27
N GLU A 331 -10.60 -7.52 1.79
CA GLU A 331 -10.65 -8.02 0.42
C GLU A 331 -11.97 -8.72 0.10
N LEU A 332 -12.49 -9.49 1.07
CA LEU A 332 -13.73 -10.25 0.93
C LEU A 332 -14.97 -9.36 0.92
N ASP A 333 -15.00 -8.30 1.75
CA ASP A 333 -16.18 -7.47 1.98
C ASP A 333 -15.83 -5.99 1.98
N VAL A 334 -16.33 -5.29 0.97
CA VAL A 334 -16.08 -3.89 0.70
C VAL A 334 -17.37 -3.10 0.85
N ASP A 335 -17.44 -2.24 1.86
CA ASP A 335 -18.51 -1.25 2.04
C ASP A 335 -18.18 0.02 1.23
N LEU A 336 -19.12 0.46 0.41
CA LEU A 336 -18.99 1.68 -0.40
C LEU A 336 -19.33 2.93 0.43
N SER A 337 -18.76 2.98 1.62
CA SER A 337 -18.79 4.07 2.60
C SER A 337 -17.38 4.57 2.83
N ILE A 338 -17.24 5.76 3.42
CA ILE A 338 -15.92 6.26 3.85
C ILE A 338 -15.44 5.43 5.03
N ASP A 339 -14.30 4.80 4.89
CA ASP A 339 -13.64 3.97 5.90
C ASP A 339 -12.35 4.64 6.45
N PRO A 340 -11.77 4.15 7.55
CA PRO A 340 -10.56 4.73 8.12
C PRO A 340 -9.33 4.69 7.19
N GLU A 341 -9.24 3.73 6.27
CA GLU A 341 -8.15 3.70 5.28
C GLU A 341 -8.20 4.91 4.36
N MET A 342 -9.41 5.36 4.01
CA MET A 342 -9.58 6.54 3.18
C MET A 342 -8.96 7.79 3.82
N LEU A 343 -8.95 7.90 5.15
CA LEU A 343 -8.24 8.97 5.84
C LEU A 343 -6.75 8.94 5.52
N GLY A 344 -6.12 7.76 5.60
CA GLY A 344 -4.72 7.60 5.23
C GLY A 344 -4.43 8.14 3.84
N ARG A 345 -5.21 7.73 2.85
CA ARG A 345 -5.09 8.19 1.45
C ARG A 345 -5.29 9.70 1.30
N ILE A 346 -6.26 10.28 2.02
CA ILE A 346 -6.52 11.73 1.97
C ILE A 346 -5.30 12.48 2.49
N PHE A 347 -4.78 12.12 3.66
CA PHE A 347 -3.72 12.85 4.30
C PHE A 347 -2.37 12.70 3.57
N GLU A 348 -2.02 11.51 3.09
CA GLU A 348 -0.83 11.33 2.27
C GLU A 348 -0.87 12.17 0.98
N ASN A 349 -2.03 12.23 0.34
CA ASN A 349 -2.19 13.07 -0.85
C ASN A 349 -2.19 14.57 -0.50
N LEU A 350 -2.82 15.00 0.60
CA LEU A 350 -2.78 16.39 1.06
C LEU A 350 -1.35 16.82 1.37
N LEU A 351 -0.59 16.00 2.07
CA LEU A 351 0.83 16.27 2.37
C LEU A 351 1.69 16.34 1.09
N ALA A 352 1.32 15.60 0.05
CA ALA A 352 1.99 15.66 -1.25
C ALA A 352 1.66 16.93 -2.06
N GLU A 353 0.53 17.59 -1.77
CA GLU A 353 0.12 18.87 -2.40
C GLU A 353 0.69 20.11 -1.70
N ILE A 354 1.29 19.97 -0.51
CA ILE A 354 1.65 21.08 0.40
C ILE A 354 2.87 21.90 -0.05
N ASN A 355 3.60 21.56 -1.07
CA ASN A 355 4.70 22.42 -1.47
C ASN A 355 4.22 23.51 -2.45
N PRO A 356 4.12 24.80 -2.01
CA PRO A 356 3.56 25.88 -2.82
C PRO A 356 4.38 26.22 -4.07
N GLU A 357 5.67 25.87 -4.07
CA GLU A 357 6.56 26.24 -5.19
C GLU A 357 6.49 25.26 -6.37
N THR A 358 6.06 24.01 -6.14
CA THR A 358 5.99 23.03 -7.24
C THR A 358 5.13 21.82 -6.87
N GLY A 359 3.86 21.72 -7.28
CA GLY A 359 2.95 20.57 -7.01
C GLY A 359 3.50 19.19 -7.39
N GLU A 360 4.49 19.10 -8.29
CA GLU A 360 5.26 17.88 -8.57
C GLU A 360 6.47 17.69 -7.63
N SER A 361 6.99 18.73 -7.01
CA SER A 361 8.24 18.66 -6.24
C SER A 361 8.07 18.12 -4.83
N ALA A 362 6.89 18.25 -4.20
CA ALA A 362 6.66 17.69 -2.87
C ALA A 362 6.74 16.16 -2.89
N ARG A 363 6.13 15.50 -3.88
CA ARG A 363 6.28 14.06 -4.08
C ARG A 363 7.70 13.65 -4.42
N LYS A 364 8.43 14.43 -5.21
CA LYS A 364 9.84 14.17 -5.51
C LYS A 364 10.74 14.40 -4.30
N ALA A 365 10.39 15.35 -3.44
CA ALA A 365 11.17 15.63 -2.22
C ALA A 365 11.03 14.51 -1.18
N THR A 366 9.83 13.94 -1.03
CA THR A 366 9.56 12.91 -0.02
C THR A 366 9.63 11.48 -0.55
N GLY A 367 9.48 11.26 -1.86
CA GLY A 367 9.48 9.94 -2.48
C GLY A 367 8.32 9.03 -2.03
N SER A 368 7.25 9.59 -1.49
CA SER A 368 6.16 8.82 -0.86
C SER A 368 5.02 8.51 -1.83
N TYR A 369 4.56 7.25 -1.84
CA TYR A 369 3.44 6.77 -2.64
C TYR A 369 2.53 5.87 -1.82
N TYR A 370 1.21 6.12 -1.87
CA TYR A 370 0.24 5.25 -1.19
C TYR A 370 0.22 3.84 -1.78
N THR A 371 0.36 2.83 -0.93
CA THR A 371 0.38 1.42 -1.36
C THR A 371 -1.04 0.87 -1.53
N PRO A 372 -1.40 0.33 -2.71
CA PRO A 372 -2.70 -0.31 -2.92
C PRO A 372 -2.95 -1.45 -1.94
N ARG A 373 -4.21 -1.57 -1.50
CA ARG A 373 -4.63 -2.58 -0.51
C ARG A 373 -4.29 -4.00 -0.93
N GLU A 374 -4.46 -4.32 -2.21
CA GLU A 374 -4.16 -5.65 -2.75
C GLU A 374 -2.68 -6.00 -2.64
N VAL A 375 -1.80 -5.00 -2.81
CA VAL A 375 -0.35 -5.18 -2.62
C VAL A 375 -0.03 -5.41 -1.15
N VAL A 376 -0.62 -4.61 -0.26
CA VAL A 376 -0.45 -4.78 1.20
C VAL A 376 -0.88 -6.16 1.63
N ALA A 377 -2.07 -6.61 1.20
CA ALA A 377 -2.61 -7.90 1.55
C ALA A 377 -1.72 -9.05 1.06
N TYR A 378 -1.27 -9.01 -0.20
CA TYR A 378 -0.35 -10.01 -0.76
C TYR A 378 0.95 -10.10 0.05
N MET A 379 1.59 -8.96 0.34
CA MET A 379 2.86 -8.93 1.07
C MET A 379 2.69 -9.40 2.52
N VAL A 380 1.59 -9.06 3.16
CA VAL A 380 1.24 -9.51 4.52
C VAL A 380 0.99 -11.02 4.54
N ASP A 381 0.19 -11.54 3.60
CA ASP A 381 -0.16 -12.95 3.52
C ASP A 381 1.07 -13.83 3.30
N GLU A 382 1.94 -13.47 2.34
CA GLU A 382 3.18 -14.18 2.08
C GLU A 382 4.12 -14.16 3.30
N SER A 383 4.22 -13.01 3.99
CA SER A 383 5.12 -12.87 5.14
C SER A 383 4.61 -13.62 6.36
N LEU A 384 3.31 -13.57 6.66
CA LEU A 384 2.71 -14.28 7.79
C LEU A 384 2.65 -15.80 7.54
N SER A 385 2.35 -16.23 6.32
CA SER A 385 2.34 -17.66 5.96
C SER A 385 3.72 -18.27 6.17
N ASP A 386 4.77 -17.60 5.71
CA ASP A 386 6.14 -18.02 5.89
C ASP A 386 6.56 -18.04 7.39
N PHE A 387 6.24 -16.96 8.12
CA PHE A 387 6.49 -16.89 9.56
C PHE A 387 5.84 -18.05 10.32
N LEU A 388 4.54 -18.30 10.08
CA LEU A 388 3.83 -19.40 10.76
C LEU A 388 4.43 -20.76 10.40
N ARG A 389 4.78 -20.99 9.14
CA ARG A 389 5.40 -22.25 8.71
C ARG A 389 6.72 -22.51 9.45
N ARG A 390 7.55 -21.50 9.64
CA ARG A 390 8.83 -21.61 10.34
C ARG A 390 8.67 -21.80 11.85
N GLU A 391 7.84 -20.98 12.50
CA GLU A 391 7.69 -20.97 13.95
C GLU A 391 6.86 -22.16 14.48
N THR A 392 5.93 -22.68 13.69
CA THR A 392 5.00 -23.73 14.12
C THR A 392 5.21 -25.06 13.41
N ARG A 393 6.06 -25.09 12.37
CA ARG A 393 6.27 -26.25 11.49
C ARG A 393 5.00 -26.75 10.80
N LEU A 394 4.01 -25.86 10.62
CA LEU A 394 2.82 -26.15 9.84
C LEU A 394 3.17 -26.51 8.39
N ALA A 395 2.43 -27.44 7.81
CA ALA A 395 2.51 -27.73 6.38
C ALA A 395 2.15 -26.47 5.56
N ALA A 396 2.78 -26.32 4.39
CA ALA A 396 2.65 -25.12 3.58
C ALA A 396 1.20 -24.83 3.15
N ASP A 397 0.45 -25.88 2.81
CA ASP A 397 -0.97 -25.80 2.44
C ASP A 397 -1.84 -25.28 3.61
N LYS A 398 -1.60 -25.77 4.83
CA LYS A 398 -2.28 -25.30 6.05
C LYS A 398 -1.96 -23.83 6.35
N ALA A 399 -0.68 -23.45 6.30
CA ALA A 399 -0.27 -22.06 6.53
C ALA A 399 -0.90 -21.11 5.49
N THR A 400 -0.87 -21.48 4.21
CA THR A 400 -1.51 -20.68 3.14
C THR A 400 -3.03 -20.63 3.29
N SER A 401 -3.67 -21.71 3.70
CA SER A 401 -5.12 -21.76 3.93
C SER A 401 -5.55 -20.82 5.07
N LEU A 402 -4.70 -20.61 6.09
CA LEU A 402 -4.99 -19.66 7.17
C LEU A 402 -5.06 -18.20 6.67
N MET A 403 -4.38 -17.88 5.57
CA MET A 403 -4.41 -16.52 4.98
C MET A 403 -5.69 -16.27 4.16
N LYS A 404 -6.33 -17.32 3.64
CA LYS A 404 -7.51 -17.19 2.76
C LYS A 404 -8.78 -16.95 3.54
N TYR A 405 -9.65 -16.08 3.00
CA TYR A 405 -11.00 -15.83 3.54
C TYR A 405 -12.03 -16.91 3.14
N ASP A 406 -11.57 -18.10 2.76
CA ASP A 406 -12.42 -19.25 2.43
C ASP A 406 -13.16 -19.80 3.66
N ASP A 407 -14.03 -20.79 3.42
CA ASP A 407 -14.89 -21.42 4.42
C ASP A 407 -14.11 -21.77 5.72
N ILE A 408 -14.63 -21.35 6.84
CA ILE A 408 -14.06 -21.51 8.20
C ILE A 408 -13.68 -22.96 8.52
N ASN A 409 -14.34 -23.91 7.87
CA ASN A 409 -14.14 -25.36 8.10
C ASN A 409 -13.07 -26.00 7.21
N SER A 410 -12.45 -25.24 6.28
CA SER A 410 -11.54 -25.84 5.29
C SER A 410 -10.14 -26.15 5.81
N THR A 411 -9.75 -25.62 6.98
CA THR A 411 -8.44 -25.87 7.57
C THR A 411 -8.58 -26.69 8.83
N GLU A 412 -8.44 -28.01 8.72
CA GLU A 412 -8.40 -28.89 9.87
C GLU A 412 -7.06 -28.76 10.60
N LEU A 413 -7.01 -27.86 11.59
CA LEU A 413 -5.91 -27.76 12.53
C LEU A 413 -6.23 -28.60 13.77
N THR A 414 -5.26 -29.38 14.21
CA THR A 414 -5.29 -30.06 15.51
C THR A 414 -5.25 -29.04 16.66
N THR A 415 -5.65 -29.44 17.85
CA THR A 415 -5.58 -28.57 19.04
C THR A 415 -4.15 -28.07 19.31
N THR A 416 -3.16 -28.93 19.08
CA THR A 416 -1.75 -28.61 19.24
C THR A 416 -1.30 -27.57 18.22
N GLU A 417 -1.68 -27.71 16.94
CA GLU A 417 -1.37 -26.74 15.89
C GLU A 417 -2.02 -25.37 16.19
N ARG A 418 -3.29 -25.36 16.63
CA ARG A 418 -3.98 -24.12 17.04
C ARG A 418 -3.22 -23.39 18.15
N LYS A 419 -2.83 -24.11 19.20
CA LYS A 419 -2.04 -23.57 20.32
C LYS A 419 -0.71 -23.01 19.84
N SER A 420 0.02 -23.73 19.00
CA SER A 420 1.31 -23.30 18.44
C SER A 420 1.15 -22.03 17.59
N VAL A 421 0.08 -21.91 16.78
CA VAL A 421 -0.20 -20.70 16.00
C VAL A 421 -0.45 -19.50 16.91
N VAL A 422 -1.29 -19.64 17.95
CA VAL A 422 -1.56 -18.56 18.91
C VAL A 422 -0.29 -18.13 19.63
N GLU A 423 0.55 -19.08 20.06
CA GLU A 423 1.83 -18.80 20.72
C GLU A 423 2.84 -18.11 19.83
N ALA A 424 2.91 -18.48 18.55
CA ALA A 424 3.75 -17.80 17.56
C ALA A 424 3.28 -16.36 17.34
N LEU A 425 1.98 -16.16 17.11
CA LEU A 425 1.42 -14.81 16.91
C LEU A 425 1.57 -13.90 18.14
N ALA A 426 1.53 -14.45 19.35
CA ALA A 426 1.74 -13.69 20.60
C ALA A 426 3.17 -13.17 20.75
N ARG A 427 4.17 -13.79 20.12
CA ARG A 427 5.58 -13.35 20.15
C ARG A 427 5.99 -12.51 18.96
N LEU A 428 5.18 -12.50 17.92
CA LEU A 428 5.46 -11.84 16.64
C LEU A 428 5.78 -10.35 16.80
N LYS A 429 6.88 -9.90 16.18
CA LYS A 429 7.32 -8.49 16.11
C LYS A 429 7.46 -8.06 14.67
N ILE A 430 6.70 -7.06 14.27
CA ILE A 430 6.67 -6.54 12.90
C ILE A 430 6.95 -5.05 12.91
N LEU A 431 7.88 -4.62 12.06
CA LEU A 431 8.24 -3.22 11.87
C LEU A 431 7.91 -2.76 10.44
N ASP A 432 7.29 -1.61 10.35
CA ASP A 432 7.27 -0.79 9.13
C ASP A 432 8.11 0.47 9.38
N PRO A 433 9.33 0.58 8.80
CA PRO A 433 10.23 1.69 9.08
C PRO A 433 9.95 2.98 8.27
N ALA A 434 8.92 2.95 7.42
CA ALA A 434 8.42 4.10 6.67
C ALA A 434 6.89 3.99 6.55
N CYS A 435 6.21 3.94 7.71
CA CYS A 435 4.84 3.42 7.80
C CYS A 435 3.77 4.33 7.18
N GLY A 436 4.08 5.58 6.86
CA GLY A 436 3.12 6.54 6.35
C GLY A 436 1.89 6.61 7.25
N SER A 437 0.72 6.61 6.67
CA SER A 437 -0.57 6.56 7.36
C SER A 437 -0.94 5.18 7.94
N GLY A 438 -0.02 4.21 7.97
CA GLY A 438 -0.19 2.90 8.60
C GLY A 438 -0.86 1.84 7.71
N ALA A 439 -0.64 1.84 6.40
CA ALA A 439 -1.24 0.86 5.50
C ALA A 439 -0.84 -0.58 5.85
N PHE A 440 0.46 -0.87 5.97
CA PHE A 440 0.95 -2.20 6.38
C PHE A 440 0.60 -2.54 7.84
N PRO A 441 0.80 -1.66 8.84
CA PRO A 441 0.35 -1.88 10.21
C PRO A 441 -1.12 -2.32 10.31
N MET A 442 -2.02 -1.68 9.56
CA MET A 442 -3.44 -2.03 9.57
C MET A 442 -3.73 -3.33 8.82
N GLY A 443 -3.06 -3.59 7.70
CA GLY A 443 -3.16 -4.88 7.01
C GLY A 443 -2.75 -6.07 7.89
N ILE A 444 -1.66 -5.89 8.66
CA ILE A 444 -1.20 -6.87 9.65
C ILE A 444 -2.24 -7.07 10.76
N LEU A 445 -2.74 -5.97 11.32
CA LEU A 445 -3.76 -6.01 12.38
C LEU A 445 -4.97 -6.84 11.94
N GLN A 446 -5.49 -6.56 10.74
CA GLN A 446 -6.66 -7.25 10.20
C GLN A 446 -6.39 -8.74 9.93
N LYS A 447 -5.24 -9.06 9.34
CA LYS A 447 -4.92 -10.47 8.99
C LYS A 447 -4.65 -11.31 10.22
N VAL A 448 -3.84 -10.83 11.17
CA VAL A 448 -3.57 -11.54 12.44
C VAL A 448 -4.85 -11.69 13.26
N PHE A 449 -5.67 -10.65 13.32
CA PHE A 449 -6.99 -10.71 13.96
C PHE A 449 -7.88 -11.79 13.33
N TYR A 450 -7.94 -11.84 11.99
CA TYR A 450 -8.71 -12.86 11.27
C TYR A 450 -8.21 -14.28 11.56
N ILE A 451 -6.89 -14.49 11.57
CA ILE A 451 -6.30 -15.81 11.90
C ILE A 451 -6.70 -16.22 13.33
N LEU A 452 -6.58 -15.30 14.31
CA LEU A 452 -6.94 -15.56 15.71
C LEU A 452 -8.42 -15.89 15.88
N GLN A 453 -9.33 -15.25 15.14
CA GLN A 453 -10.76 -15.60 15.16
C GLN A 453 -11.00 -17.06 14.71
N ARG A 454 -10.21 -17.56 13.75
CA ARG A 454 -10.32 -18.93 13.22
C ARG A 454 -9.71 -19.97 14.14
N VAL A 455 -8.52 -19.70 14.69
CA VAL A 455 -7.76 -20.71 15.46
C VAL A 455 -8.14 -20.73 16.93
N ASP A 456 -8.63 -19.61 17.47
CA ASP A 456 -9.08 -19.45 18.87
C ASP A 456 -10.41 -18.69 18.94
N PRO A 457 -11.54 -19.29 18.52
CA PRO A 457 -12.86 -18.61 18.50
C PRO A 457 -13.30 -18.08 19.87
N SER A 458 -12.98 -18.79 20.95
CA SER A 458 -13.27 -18.40 22.33
C SER A 458 -12.39 -17.28 22.87
N GLY A 459 -11.24 -16.99 22.20
CA GLY A 459 -10.25 -16.04 22.67
C GLY A 459 -9.48 -16.43 23.93
N ALA A 460 -9.67 -17.64 24.41
CA ALA A 460 -9.09 -18.11 25.67
C ALA A 460 -7.58 -18.27 25.60
N LEU A 461 -7.11 -18.93 24.53
CA LEU A 461 -5.65 -19.13 24.31
C LEU A 461 -4.92 -17.81 24.14
N TRP A 462 -5.51 -16.88 23.41
CA TRP A 462 -4.93 -15.55 23.22
C TRP A 462 -4.92 -14.73 24.52
N TYR A 463 -6.04 -14.78 25.28
CA TYR A 463 -6.16 -14.07 26.57
C TYR A 463 -5.08 -14.51 27.57
N GLU A 464 -4.77 -15.83 27.66
CA GLU A 464 -3.70 -16.35 28.52
C GLU A 464 -2.31 -15.77 28.20
N LYS A 465 -2.07 -15.32 26.96
CA LYS A 465 -0.80 -14.71 26.52
C LYS A 465 -0.76 -13.19 26.76
N GLN A 466 -1.84 -12.58 27.27
CA GLN A 466 -1.88 -11.14 27.52
C GLN A 466 -1.44 -10.82 28.95
N LYS A 467 -0.89 -9.61 29.14
CA LYS A 467 -0.68 -9.02 30.47
C LYS A 467 -2.06 -8.66 31.03
N VAL A 468 -2.58 -9.50 31.93
CA VAL A 468 -3.96 -9.38 32.42
C VAL A 468 -4.11 -8.16 33.32
N THR A 469 -4.91 -7.19 32.89
CA THR A 469 -5.37 -6.02 33.66
C THR A 469 -6.82 -6.22 34.09
N GLU A 470 -7.31 -5.43 35.04
CA GLU A 470 -8.73 -5.46 35.46
C GLU A 470 -9.67 -5.20 34.28
N ASN A 471 -9.33 -4.23 33.41
CA ASN A 471 -10.05 -3.96 32.18
C ASN A 471 -10.15 -5.19 31.26
N LEU A 472 -9.05 -5.89 31.04
CA LEU A 472 -9.06 -7.10 30.21
C LEU A 472 -9.88 -8.23 30.82
N ARG A 473 -9.91 -8.36 32.16
CA ARG A 473 -10.76 -9.33 32.86
C ARG A 473 -12.25 -9.03 32.62
N GLU A 474 -12.64 -7.76 32.76
CA GLU A 474 -14.02 -7.33 32.50
C GLU A 474 -14.40 -7.58 31.03
N LYS A 475 -13.55 -7.21 30.07
CA LYS A 475 -13.78 -7.46 28.64
C LYS A 475 -13.94 -8.95 28.32
N PHE A 476 -13.09 -9.80 28.92
CA PHE A 476 -13.16 -11.25 28.72
C PHE A 476 -14.47 -11.82 29.30
N ALA A 477 -14.82 -11.46 30.51
CA ALA A 477 -16.07 -11.88 31.17
C ALA A 477 -17.33 -11.45 30.37
N ASN A 478 -17.28 -10.28 29.73
CA ASN A 478 -18.37 -9.75 28.89
C ASN A 478 -18.35 -10.30 27.44
N GLY A 479 -17.50 -11.28 27.13
CA GLY A 479 -17.39 -11.88 25.79
C GLY A 479 -16.89 -10.94 24.70
N ASN A 480 -16.13 -9.90 25.05
CA ASN A 480 -15.55 -8.95 24.11
C ASN A 480 -14.15 -9.39 23.64
N TYR A 481 -14.10 -10.60 23.08
CA TYR A 481 -12.83 -11.23 22.66
C TYR A 481 -12.16 -10.47 21.52
N ASP A 482 -12.90 -9.85 20.63
CA ASP A 482 -12.38 -9.15 19.46
C ASP A 482 -11.60 -7.88 19.85
N TYR A 483 -12.08 -7.15 20.85
CA TYR A 483 -11.32 -6.05 21.44
C TYR A 483 -9.98 -6.52 22.02
N ILE A 484 -9.99 -7.63 22.77
CA ILE A 484 -8.79 -8.21 23.40
C ILE A 484 -7.78 -8.66 22.33
N ARG A 485 -8.26 -9.27 21.24
CA ARG A 485 -7.39 -9.67 20.12
C ARG A 485 -6.70 -8.47 19.50
N LYS A 486 -7.49 -7.45 19.10
CA LYS A 486 -6.95 -6.25 18.46
C LYS A 486 -6.00 -5.48 19.38
N LEU A 487 -6.36 -5.30 20.64
CA LEU A 487 -5.51 -4.63 21.62
C LEU A 487 -4.16 -5.34 21.79
N GLY A 488 -4.19 -6.67 21.96
CA GLY A 488 -2.98 -7.49 22.12
C GLY A 488 -2.09 -7.45 20.89
N ILE A 489 -2.64 -7.48 19.67
CA ILE A 489 -1.86 -7.37 18.42
C ILE A 489 -1.17 -6.01 18.35
N ILE A 490 -1.89 -4.91 18.59
CA ILE A 490 -1.32 -3.55 18.60
C ILE A 490 -0.22 -3.43 19.66
N GLN A 491 -0.47 -3.98 20.85
CA GLN A 491 0.49 -3.90 21.96
C GLN A 491 1.77 -4.71 21.71
N GLN A 492 1.64 -5.91 21.17
CA GLN A 492 2.75 -6.85 21.13
C GLN A 492 3.48 -6.89 19.80
N SER A 493 2.75 -6.74 18.68
CA SER A 493 3.25 -7.13 17.38
C SER A 493 3.57 -5.98 16.44
N ILE A 494 2.87 -4.85 16.52
CA ILE A 494 2.93 -3.78 15.51
C ILE A 494 3.81 -2.62 15.97
N PHE A 495 4.75 -2.20 15.08
CA PHE A 495 5.62 -1.05 15.28
C PHE A 495 5.76 -0.28 13.95
N GLY A 496 5.76 1.05 14.03
CA GLY A 496 5.90 1.92 12.87
C GLY A 496 6.83 3.09 13.13
N VAL A 497 7.59 3.47 12.12
CA VAL A 497 8.40 4.70 12.10
C VAL A 497 8.03 5.51 10.88
N ASP A 498 7.93 6.80 11.02
CA ASP A 498 7.85 7.72 9.88
C ASP A 498 8.59 9.01 10.21
N ILE A 499 9.07 9.69 9.19
CA ILE A 499 9.76 10.98 9.36
C ILE A 499 8.75 12.13 9.57
N GLN A 500 7.50 11.94 9.16
CA GLN A 500 6.46 12.95 9.26
C GLN A 500 5.58 12.75 10.51
N PRO A 501 5.48 13.75 11.41
CA PRO A 501 4.65 13.66 12.62
C PRO A 501 3.18 13.34 12.32
N ILE A 502 2.62 13.93 11.25
CA ILE A 502 1.23 13.72 10.86
C ILE A 502 0.97 12.28 10.41
N ALA A 503 1.90 11.66 9.71
CA ALA A 503 1.77 10.27 9.26
C ALA A 503 1.63 9.32 10.46
N THR A 504 2.47 9.47 11.47
CA THR A 504 2.40 8.66 12.70
C THR A 504 1.12 8.92 13.49
N GLU A 505 0.61 10.16 13.52
CA GLU A 505 -0.67 10.48 14.17
C GLU A 505 -1.84 9.79 13.48
N ILE A 506 -1.85 9.74 12.14
CA ILE A 506 -2.89 9.06 11.37
C ILE A 506 -2.83 7.55 11.59
N ALA A 507 -1.63 6.97 11.64
CA ALA A 507 -1.45 5.55 11.94
C ALA A 507 -2.01 5.19 13.34
N LYS A 508 -1.71 6.03 14.36
CA LYS A 508 -2.28 5.91 15.71
C LYS A 508 -3.81 6.01 15.68
N LEU A 509 -4.35 6.98 14.91
CA LEU A 509 -5.78 7.19 14.76
C LEU A 509 -6.50 5.96 14.22
N ARG A 510 -5.96 5.35 13.16
CA ARG A 510 -6.55 4.12 12.57
C ARG A 510 -6.56 2.97 13.57
N CYS A 511 -5.49 2.80 14.36
CA CYS A 511 -5.48 1.84 15.47
C CYS A 511 -6.57 2.13 16.50
N PHE A 512 -6.80 3.40 16.86
CA PHE A 512 -7.87 3.79 17.79
C PHE A 512 -9.26 3.48 17.23
N LEU A 513 -9.53 3.79 15.95
CA LEU A 513 -10.78 3.43 15.30
C LEU A 513 -11.00 1.91 15.28
N ALA A 514 -9.95 1.13 14.98
CA ALA A 514 -10.03 -0.33 14.99
C ALA A 514 -10.37 -0.92 16.38
N LEU A 515 -9.99 -0.26 17.48
CA LEU A 515 -10.39 -0.64 18.83
C LEU A 515 -11.81 -0.14 19.16
N MET A 516 -12.12 1.09 18.77
CA MET A 516 -13.42 1.70 19.08
C MET A 516 -14.59 0.95 18.44
N ILE A 517 -14.39 0.28 17.28
CA ILE A 517 -15.46 -0.51 16.67
C ILE A 517 -15.91 -1.65 17.59
N GLU A 518 -14.97 -2.27 18.31
CA GLU A 518 -15.25 -3.40 19.20
C GLU A 518 -15.83 -2.98 20.55
N GLU A 519 -15.79 -1.68 20.91
CA GLU A 519 -16.37 -1.19 22.14
C GLU A 519 -17.89 -1.29 22.11
N LYS A 520 -18.47 -1.85 23.17
CA LYS A 520 -19.92 -1.87 23.40
C LYS A 520 -20.30 -0.64 24.21
N VAL A 521 -21.12 0.22 23.61
CA VAL A 521 -21.61 1.45 24.29
C VAL A 521 -22.79 1.12 25.17
N ASP A 522 -22.63 1.33 26.47
CA ASP A 522 -23.64 1.09 27.49
C ASP A 522 -23.88 2.39 28.30
N ASP A 523 -25.01 3.06 28.02
CA ASP A 523 -25.33 4.37 28.60
C ASP A 523 -25.60 4.29 30.12
N THR A 524 -25.74 3.08 30.67
CA THR A 524 -25.98 2.88 32.13
C THR A 524 -24.67 2.83 32.93
N LYS A 525 -23.54 2.69 32.28
CA LYS A 525 -22.22 2.58 32.91
C LYS A 525 -21.47 3.92 32.92
N PRO A 526 -20.55 4.12 33.91
CA PRO A 526 -19.61 5.23 33.88
C PRO A 526 -18.89 5.29 32.52
N ASN A 527 -18.63 6.51 32.03
CA ASN A 527 -18.02 6.74 30.71
C ASN A 527 -18.72 5.99 29.56
N ARG A 528 -20.00 5.67 29.69
CA ARG A 528 -20.81 4.90 28.73
C ARG A 528 -20.24 3.51 28.45
N GLY A 529 -19.54 2.90 29.43
CA GLY A 529 -18.90 1.58 29.30
C GLY A 529 -17.66 1.55 28.39
N ILE A 530 -17.19 2.71 27.91
CA ILE A 530 -16.02 2.80 27.05
C ILE A 530 -14.76 2.92 27.89
N HIS A 531 -13.79 2.09 27.58
CA HIS A 531 -12.49 2.15 28.23
C HIS A 531 -11.56 3.15 27.51
N PRO A 532 -10.67 3.80 28.27
CA PRO A 532 -9.66 4.67 27.67
C PRO A 532 -8.82 3.94 26.64
N LEU A 533 -8.54 4.60 25.52
CA LEU A 533 -7.67 4.07 24.48
C LEU A 533 -6.22 3.92 24.98
N PRO A 534 -5.46 2.96 24.45
CA PRO A 534 -4.05 2.79 24.81
C PRO A 534 -3.22 3.98 24.33
N ASN A 535 -2.04 4.16 24.93
CA ASN A 535 -1.08 5.17 24.48
C ASN A 535 -0.12 4.55 23.44
N LEU A 536 -0.08 5.10 22.24
CA LEU A 536 0.67 4.53 21.12
C LEU A 536 2.00 5.27 20.81
N ASP A 537 2.45 6.14 21.72
CA ASP A 537 3.64 6.99 21.50
C ASP A 537 4.95 6.18 21.38
N PHE A 538 5.00 5.00 21.97
CA PHE A 538 6.10 4.02 21.83
C PHE A 538 5.78 2.89 20.84
N LYS A 539 4.76 3.05 19.98
CA LYS A 539 4.40 2.11 18.91
C LYS A 539 4.57 2.72 17.52
N PHE A 540 4.24 4.00 17.41
CA PHE A 540 4.45 4.79 16.21
C PHE A 540 5.27 6.02 16.60
N VAL A 541 6.52 6.07 16.12
CA VAL A 541 7.46 7.13 16.47
C VAL A 541 7.83 7.96 15.24
N THR A 542 8.04 9.27 15.49
CA THR A 542 8.46 10.20 14.45
C THR A 542 9.98 10.33 14.47
N ALA A 543 10.64 9.68 13.50
CA ALA A 543 12.10 9.59 13.46
C ALA A 543 12.64 9.36 12.05
N ASN A 544 13.90 9.72 11.82
CA ASN A 544 14.62 9.36 10.61
C ASN A 544 15.16 7.91 10.75
N ALA A 545 14.46 6.95 10.14
CA ALA A 545 14.78 5.52 10.22
C ALA A 545 16.17 5.18 9.63
N LEU A 546 16.71 6.01 8.73
CA LEU A 546 18.00 5.78 8.07
C LEU A 546 19.20 6.28 8.88
N LYS A 547 19.01 7.11 9.89
CA LYS A 547 20.12 7.60 10.73
C LYS A 547 20.17 6.83 12.04
N PHE A 548 21.34 6.36 12.35
CA PHE A 548 21.58 5.63 13.59
C PHE A 548 21.66 6.58 14.80
N LEU A 549 21.35 6.08 15.98
CA LEU A 549 21.72 6.77 17.21
C LEU A 549 23.26 6.90 17.22
N PRO A 550 23.82 8.11 17.37
CA PRO A 550 25.26 8.29 17.34
C PRO A 550 25.98 7.37 18.35
N GLU A 551 26.97 6.64 17.88
CA GLU A 551 27.86 5.81 18.70
C GLU A 551 29.22 6.46 18.78
N ASN A 552 29.85 6.36 19.95
CA ASN A 552 31.27 6.71 20.14
C ASN A 552 32.02 5.43 20.50
N PRO A 553 32.83 4.87 19.60
CA PRO A 553 33.59 3.62 19.88
C PRO A 553 34.54 3.74 21.10
N ASN A 554 34.94 4.98 21.42
CA ASN A 554 35.83 5.29 22.52
C ASN A 554 35.10 5.74 23.79
N ASP A 555 33.77 5.56 23.84
CA ASP A 555 32.98 5.95 25.00
C ASP A 555 33.15 4.89 26.10
N PRO A 556 33.80 5.23 27.22
CA PRO A 556 33.87 4.32 28.37
C PRO A 556 32.47 4.00 28.93
N PHE A 557 31.43 4.71 28.48
CA PHE A 557 30.02 4.56 28.89
C PHE A 557 29.22 3.51 28.13
N ASN A 558 29.73 2.86 27.07
CA ASN A 558 29.13 1.61 26.58
C ASN A 558 28.96 0.54 27.69
N MET A 559 29.65 0.69 28.81
CA MET A 559 29.45 -0.12 30.02
C MET A 559 28.25 0.31 30.89
N PHE A 560 27.64 1.50 30.64
CA PHE A 560 26.55 2.05 31.45
C PHE A 560 25.16 1.85 30.83
N GLU A 561 25.00 1.01 29.82
CA GLU A 561 23.66 0.56 29.34
C GLU A 561 22.85 -0.20 30.43
N LYS A 562 23.43 -0.36 31.62
CA LYS A 562 22.82 -0.98 32.81
C LYS A 562 22.51 0.01 33.93
N GLY A 563 22.50 1.30 33.66
CA GLY A 563 22.19 2.31 34.66
C GLY A 563 20.71 2.32 35.08
N GLU A 564 20.41 2.80 36.28
CA GLU A 564 19.05 2.90 36.82
C GLU A 564 18.12 3.74 35.89
N GLU A 565 18.66 4.77 35.22
CA GLU A 565 17.91 5.61 34.30
C GLU A 565 17.48 4.86 33.05
N VAL A 566 18.29 3.96 32.53
CA VAL A 566 17.96 3.13 31.36
C VAL A 566 16.87 2.13 31.72
N GLU A 567 16.97 1.49 32.89
CA GLU A 567 15.91 0.61 33.39
C GLU A 567 14.60 1.38 33.66
N LEU A 568 14.68 2.62 34.13
CA LEU A 568 13.52 3.48 34.32
C LEU A 568 12.84 3.81 33.00
N VAL A 569 13.58 4.15 31.95
CA VAL A 569 13.02 4.36 30.61
C VAL A 569 12.34 3.09 30.08
N ARG A 570 12.95 1.92 30.29
CA ARG A 570 12.36 0.62 29.92
C ARG A 570 11.04 0.37 30.66
N LYS A 571 11.02 0.64 31.97
CA LYS A 571 9.82 0.52 32.81
C LYS A 571 8.73 1.48 32.35
N VAL A 572 9.07 2.77 32.21
CA VAL A 572 8.12 3.79 31.71
C VAL A 572 7.47 3.35 30.41
N ARG A 573 8.26 2.92 29.43
CA ARG A 573 7.75 2.46 28.13
C ARG A 573 6.79 1.27 28.27
N SER A 574 7.12 0.30 29.15
CA SER A 574 6.25 -0.86 29.42
C SER A 574 4.90 -0.46 30.04
N ASP A 575 4.95 0.45 30.99
CA ASP A 575 3.78 0.81 31.81
C ASP A 575 2.92 1.89 31.15
N TYR A 576 3.51 2.69 30.26
CA TYR A 576 2.85 3.81 29.58
C TYR A 576 1.68 3.38 28.68
N PHE A 577 1.76 2.22 28.04
CA PHE A 577 0.78 1.78 27.05
C PHE A 577 -0.66 1.78 27.59
N MET A 578 -0.88 1.31 28.81
CA MET A 578 -2.21 1.26 29.44
C MET A 578 -2.41 2.32 30.55
N ALA A 579 -1.46 3.25 30.71
CA ALA A 579 -1.55 4.27 31.72
C ALA A 579 -2.73 5.25 31.49
N ASN A 580 -3.47 5.55 32.54
CA ASN A 580 -4.47 6.62 32.54
C ASN A 580 -3.80 8.00 32.57
N LYS A 581 -4.59 9.10 32.49
CA LYS A 581 -4.07 10.48 32.42
C LYS A 581 -3.10 10.81 33.59
N ALA A 582 -3.43 10.43 34.82
CA ALA A 582 -2.56 10.66 35.96
C ALA A 582 -1.31 9.80 35.91
N GLY A 583 -1.44 8.52 35.57
CA GLY A 583 -0.32 7.62 35.34
C GLY A 583 0.58 8.09 34.21
N ARG A 584 0.03 8.60 33.10
CA ARG A 584 0.82 9.19 32.01
C ARG A 584 1.61 10.42 32.48
N ALA A 585 0.98 11.32 33.25
CA ALA A 585 1.67 12.50 33.76
C ALA A 585 2.83 12.11 34.69
N PHE A 586 2.60 11.13 35.55
CA PHE A 586 3.62 10.57 36.44
C PHE A 586 4.77 9.92 35.64
N LEU A 587 4.45 8.99 34.76
CA LEU A 587 5.44 8.29 33.92
C LEU A 587 6.19 9.23 32.97
N LYS A 588 5.52 10.31 32.51
CA LYS A 588 6.17 11.35 31.73
C LYS A 588 7.16 12.14 32.58
N ALA A 589 6.80 12.49 33.82
CA ALA A 589 7.71 13.15 34.76
C ALA A 589 8.89 12.24 35.10
N GLU A 590 8.68 10.95 35.38
CA GLU A 590 9.75 9.97 35.59
C GLU A 590 10.66 9.87 34.36
N PHE A 591 10.11 9.90 33.14
CA PHE A 591 10.89 9.87 31.90
C PHE A 591 11.74 11.14 31.73
N ASP A 592 11.14 12.31 31.95
CA ASP A 592 11.86 13.60 31.86
C ASP A 592 12.93 13.70 32.94
N GLU A 593 12.68 13.20 34.16
CA GLU A 593 13.66 13.12 35.25
C GLU A 593 14.82 12.18 34.88
N ALA A 594 14.54 10.98 34.39
CA ALA A 594 15.57 10.06 33.90
C ALA A 594 16.42 10.67 32.80
N GLN A 595 15.79 11.36 31.83
CA GLN A 595 16.53 12.09 30.79
C GLN A 595 17.39 13.22 31.36
N SER A 596 16.90 13.97 32.37
CA SER A 596 17.65 15.04 33.04
C SER A 596 18.82 14.45 33.86
N GLY A 597 18.62 13.36 34.59
CA GLY A 597 19.68 12.66 35.32
C GLY A 597 20.81 12.17 34.42
N ILE A 598 20.47 11.68 33.22
CA ILE A 598 21.43 11.33 32.16
C ILE A 598 22.24 12.57 31.73
N SER A 599 21.61 13.76 31.71
CA SER A 599 22.26 15.01 31.31
C SER A 599 23.21 15.60 32.41
N GLU A 600 22.77 15.60 33.65
CA GLU A 600 23.51 16.28 34.76
C GLU A 600 24.78 15.57 35.18
N THR A 601 24.76 14.24 35.22
CA THR A 601 25.93 13.42 35.66
C THR A 601 27.12 13.47 34.71
N LYS A 602 27.00 14.05 33.49
CA LYS A 602 27.99 13.86 32.40
C LYS A 602 28.26 15.11 31.55
N GLN A 603 28.07 16.29 32.08
CA GLN A 603 28.25 17.58 31.39
C GLN A 603 29.66 17.82 30.80
N GLU A 604 30.71 17.22 31.33
CA GLU A 604 32.08 17.43 30.85
C GLU A 604 32.52 16.48 29.72
N LEU A 605 31.89 15.34 29.57
CA LEU A 605 32.23 14.34 28.56
C LEU A 605 31.14 14.25 27.46
N ALA A 606 30.61 15.35 27.04
CA ALA A 606 29.46 15.58 26.16
C ALA A 606 29.47 14.76 24.87
N VAL A 607 29.21 13.48 25.00
CA VAL A 607 29.07 12.55 23.91
C VAL A 607 27.78 12.82 23.17
N THR A 608 27.88 12.91 21.86
CA THR A 608 26.77 13.17 20.94
C THR A 608 25.55 12.24 21.15
N ARG A 609 25.79 11.00 21.60
CA ARG A 609 24.77 10.01 21.92
C ARG A 609 23.81 10.50 23.02
N TYR A 610 24.31 10.94 24.15
CA TYR A 610 23.47 11.41 25.27
C TYR A 610 22.68 12.65 24.93
N ARG A 611 23.30 13.61 24.19
CA ARG A 611 22.58 14.79 23.71
C ARG A 611 21.43 14.39 22.78
N SER A 612 21.62 13.36 21.96
CA SER A 612 20.58 12.85 21.08
C SER A 612 19.44 12.19 21.87
N LEU A 613 19.77 11.37 22.89
CA LEU A 613 18.78 10.74 23.76
C LEU A 613 17.93 11.76 24.52
N VAL A 614 18.55 12.78 25.13
CA VAL A 614 17.86 13.84 25.88
C VAL A 614 16.96 14.70 24.97
N LYS A 615 17.31 14.87 23.71
CA LYS A 615 16.50 15.62 22.73
C LYS A 615 15.26 14.86 22.27
N TRP A 616 15.21 13.55 22.44
CA TRP A 616 14.04 12.78 22.02
C TRP A 616 12.84 13.06 22.93
N LYS A 617 11.75 13.55 22.35
CA LYS A 617 10.51 13.93 23.04
C LYS A 617 9.33 13.10 22.52
N PRO A 618 9.19 11.82 22.91
CA PRO A 618 8.17 10.92 22.36
C PRO A 618 6.75 11.45 22.56
N PHE A 619 6.48 12.12 23.66
CA PHE A 619 5.15 12.62 24.01
C PHE A 619 4.75 13.90 23.28
N ALA A 620 5.71 14.61 22.66
CA ALA A 620 5.44 15.79 21.86
C ALA A 620 5.25 15.48 20.37
N ASN A 621 5.37 14.20 19.99
CA ASN A 621 5.39 13.74 18.59
C ASN A 621 6.36 14.55 17.70
N GLN A 622 7.47 14.97 18.29
CA GLN A 622 8.48 15.77 17.61
C GLN A 622 9.42 14.86 16.81
N GLN A 623 9.73 15.27 15.60
CA GLN A 623 10.68 14.55 14.73
C GLN A 623 12.06 14.45 15.36
N THR A 624 12.63 13.25 15.32
CA THR A 624 14.00 12.94 15.75
C THR A 624 14.85 12.59 14.53
N ASP A 625 16.06 13.14 14.47
CA ASP A 625 17.00 12.91 13.36
C ASP A 625 17.76 11.57 13.46
N TRP A 626 17.31 10.64 14.26
CA TRP A 626 17.88 9.30 14.45
C TRP A 626 16.81 8.31 14.87
N PHE A 627 17.07 7.03 14.66
CA PHE A 627 16.20 5.94 15.09
C PHE A 627 16.99 4.76 15.66
N ASP A 628 16.59 4.31 16.83
CA ASP A 628 17.05 3.10 17.49
C ASP A 628 15.86 2.30 18.02
N SER A 629 15.69 1.08 17.52
CA SER A 629 14.51 0.25 17.80
C SER A 629 14.49 -0.29 19.24
N GLU A 630 15.65 -0.58 19.81
CA GLU A 630 15.74 -1.05 21.18
C GLU A 630 15.41 0.08 22.16
N TRP A 631 15.94 1.29 21.92
CA TRP A 631 15.65 2.46 22.74
C TRP A 631 14.19 2.90 22.63
N MET A 632 13.67 3.06 21.40
CA MET A 632 12.34 3.63 21.18
C MET A 632 11.21 2.62 21.40
N PHE A 633 11.39 1.35 21.02
CA PHE A 633 10.36 0.32 21.09
C PHE A 633 10.58 -0.75 22.14
N GLY A 634 11.82 -0.94 22.63
CA GLY A 634 12.21 -2.07 23.45
C GLY A 634 12.37 -3.38 22.67
N VAL A 635 12.55 -3.27 21.37
CA VAL A 635 12.70 -4.40 20.46
C VAL A 635 13.99 -4.23 19.67
N LYS A 636 14.92 -5.15 19.85
CA LYS A 636 16.23 -5.12 19.18
C LYS A 636 16.11 -5.58 17.74
N GLU A 637 15.41 -6.68 17.51
CA GLU A 637 15.26 -7.33 16.20
C GLU A 637 13.81 -7.74 15.96
N PHE A 638 13.40 -7.74 14.69
CA PHE A 638 12.04 -8.03 14.26
C PHE A 638 11.96 -9.35 13.49
N ASP A 639 10.84 -10.06 13.63
CA ASP A 639 10.55 -11.28 12.88
C ASP A 639 10.19 -10.97 11.42
N ILE A 640 9.49 -9.85 11.19
CA ILE A 640 9.10 -9.36 9.87
C ILE A 640 9.37 -7.85 9.80
N ILE A 641 9.99 -7.41 8.70
CA ILE A 641 10.07 -5.99 8.35
C ILE A 641 9.36 -5.83 7.01
N ILE A 642 8.35 -4.97 6.98
CA ILE A 642 7.46 -4.84 5.81
C ILE A 642 7.14 -3.38 5.56
N GLY A 643 7.08 -2.96 4.29
CA GLY A 643 6.76 -1.58 3.99
C GLY A 643 6.92 -1.20 2.51
N ASN A 644 6.65 0.07 2.26
CA ASN A 644 6.91 0.76 1.02
C ASN A 644 7.84 1.95 1.30
N PRO A 645 9.18 1.72 1.40
CA PRO A 645 10.11 2.79 1.72
C PRO A 645 10.11 3.88 0.63
N PRO A 646 10.46 5.13 0.96
CA PRO A 646 10.52 6.21 -0.02
C PRO A 646 11.61 5.96 -1.07
N TYR A 647 11.37 6.34 -2.33
CA TYR A 647 12.33 6.24 -3.42
C TYR A 647 12.57 7.58 -4.10
N GLY A 648 13.85 7.83 -4.42
CA GLY A 648 14.29 9.04 -5.13
C GLY A 648 14.13 10.33 -4.32
N ALA A 649 14.13 10.26 -2.98
CA ALA A 649 14.10 11.45 -2.16
C ALA A 649 15.33 12.34 -2.38
N THR A 650 15.14 13.65 -2.37
CA THR A 650 16.24 14.62 -2.49
C THR A 650 17.02 14.65 -1.19
N LEU A 651 18.31 14.34 -1.26
CA LEU A 651 19.22 14.31 -0.11
C LEU A 651 20.06 15.57 -0.05
N THR A 652 20.23 16.14 1.13
CA THR A 652 21.17 17.21 1.39
C THR A 652 22.62 16.70 1.29
N GLU A 653 23.59 17.60 1.09
CA GLU A 653 25.02 17.21 1.03
C GLU A 653 25.47 16.52 2.32
N SER A 654 25.00 16.97 3.47
CA SER A 654 25.31 16.36 4.77
C SER A 654 24.75 14.93 4.89
N GLU A 655 23.55 14.69 4.37
CA GLU A 655 22.94 13.34 4.33
C GLU A 655 23.67 12.42 3.37
N GLN A 656 24.01 12.90 2.18
CA GLN A 656 24.80 12.11 1.22
C GLN A 656 26.13 11.67 1.85
N LYS A 657 26.85 12.59 2.50
CA LYS A 657 28.11 12.26 3.21
C LYS A 657 27.89 11.22 4.30
N TYR A 658 26.85 11.42 5.13
CA TYR A 658 26.51 10.48 6.19
C TYR A 658 26.23 9.06 5.65
N TYR A 659 25.40 8.93 4.59
CA TYR A 659 25.04 7.64 4.02
C TYR A 659 26.23 6.96 3.32
N LEU A 660 27.13 7.71 2.68
CA LEU A 660 28.38 7.16 2.12
C LEU A 660 29.30 6.57 3.20
N GLU A 661 29.30 7.13 4.39
CA GLU A 661 30.09 6.63 5.52
C GLU A 661 29.47 5.36 6.14
N HIS A 662 28.15 5.30 6.29
CA HIS A 662 27.45 4.31 7.12
C HIS A 662 26.81 3.15 6.36
N TYR A 663 26.56 3.28 5.05
CA TYR A 663 25.86 2.28 4.26
C TYR A 663 26.74 1.65 3.18
N LYS A 664 26.74 0.32 3.09
CA LYS A 664 27.45 -0.43 2.05
C LYS A 664 26.84 -0.19 0.67
N ALA A 665 25.48 -0.12 0.60
CA ALA A 665 24.74 0.14 -0.64
C ALA A 665 25.17 1.45 -1.34
N ALA A 666 25.59 2.45 -0.57
CA ALA A 666 26.07 3.73 -1.08
C ALA A 666 27.51 3.70 -1.56
N LYS A 667 28.32 2.69 -1.15
CA LYS A 667 29.74 2.60 -1.48
C LYS A 667 29.98 2.03 -2.86
N SER A 668 31.06 2.47 -3.51
CA SER A 668 31.47 1.92 -4.80
C SER A 668 31.92 0.48 -4.67
N GLN A 669 31.54 -0.37 -5.62
CA GLN A 669 31.95 -1.77 -5.71
C GLN A 669 32.30 -2.12 -7.16
N GLY A 670 33.44 -2.80 -7.38
CA GLY A 670 33.86 -3.23 -8.70
C GLY A 670 34.00 -2.10 -9.73
N GLY A 671 34.38 -0.88 -9.30
CA GLY A 671 34.49 0.29 -10.17
C GLY A 671 33.16 1.00 -10.48
N VAL A 672 32.03 0.46 -10.01
CA VAL A 672 30.71 1.07 -10.16
C VAL A 672 30.35 1.85 -8.89
N LYS A 673 29.82 3.08 -9.03
CA LYS A 673 29.30 3.87 -7.89
C LYS A 673 28.11 3.16 -7.27
N GLY A 674 28.05 3.15 -5.93
CA GLY A 674 26.90 2.68 -5.20
C GLY A 674 25.70 3.60 -5.35
N SER A 675 24.58 3.22 -4.76
CA SER A 675 23.32 3.96 -4.84
C SER A 675 23.05 4.73 -3.55
N LEU A 676 22.76 6.01 -3.72
CA LEU A 676 22.20 6.87 -2.67
C LEU A 676 20.66 6.96 -2.75
N ASP A 677 20.02 6.13 -3.58
CA ASP A 677 18.56 6.07 -3.58
C ASP A 677 18.07 5.54 -2.24
N THR A 678 17.14 6.25 -1.64
CA THR A 678 16.66 5.98 -0.27
C THR A 678 16.14 4.56 -0.09
N PHE A 679 15.46 3.99 -1.09
CA PHE A 679 14.98 2.59 -0.96
C PHE A 679 16.13 1.58 -0.79
N ALA A 680 17.28 1.81 -1.42
CA ALA A 680 18.44 0.93 -1.28
C ALA A 680 19.01 0.96 0.14
N LEU A 681 19.06 2.16 0.73
CA LEU A 681 19.45 2.35 2.14
C LEU A 681 18.45 1.70 3.09
N PHE A 682 17.15 1.80 2.80
CA PHE A 682 16.10 1.14 3.60
C PHE A 682 16.18 -0.39 3.55
N VAL A 683 16.53 -0.98 2.41
CA VAL A 683 16.73 -2.44 2.33
C VAL A 683 17.89 -2.89 3.22
N GLU A 684 19.04 -2.21 3.14
CA GLU A 684 20.18 -2.52 4.00
C GLU A 684 19.85 -2.28 5.48
N ARG A 685 19.21 -1.15 5.81
CA ARG A 685 18.78 -0.84 7.18
C ARG A 685 17.81 -1.88 7.73
N GLY A 686 16.84 -2.31 6.92
CA GLY A 686 15.89 -3.35 7.26
C GLY A 686 16.57 -4.69 7.55
N LEU A 687 17.51 -5.12 6.71
CA LEU A 687 18.31 -6.33 6.98
C LEU A 687 19.08 -6.24 8.29
N GLY A 688 19.59 -5.04 8.64
CA GLY A 688 20.29 -4.81 9.92
C GLY A 688 19.39 -5.02 11.14
N MET A 689 18.12 -4.66 11.08
CA MET A 689 17.14 -4.77 12.17
C MET A 689 16.36 -6.10 12.16
N LEU A 690 16.54 -6.91 11.12
CA LEU A 690 15.84 -8.18 10.97
C LEU A 690 16.54 -9.28 11.79
N LYS A 691 15.76 -10.09 12.48
CA LYS A 691 16.21 -11.27 13.22
C LYS A 691 16.74 -12.35 12.26
N THR A 692 17.69 -13.14 12.68
CA THR A 692 18.07 -14.34 11.90
C THR A 692 16.88 -15.29 11.80
N GLY A 693 16.59 -15.74 10.57
CA GLY A 693 15.36 -16.43 10.23
C GLY A 693 14.17 -15.47 9.98
N GLY A 694 14.32 -14.16 10.16
CA GLY A 694 13.28 -13.17 9.86
C GLY A 694 13.14 -12.89 8.36
N ARG A 695 12.03 -12.24 7.98
CA ARG A 695 11.70 -11.92 6.58
C ARG A 695 11.49 -10.43 6.37
N LEU A 696 12.22 -9.85 5.40
CA LEU A 696 11.97 -8.51 4.88
C LEU A 696 11.06 -8.60 3.65
N ALA A 697 10.05 -7.74 3.60
CA ALA A 697 9.11 -7.64 2.49
C ALA A 697 8.92 -6.17 2.11
N TYR A 698 9.53 -5.73 1.00
CA TYR A 698 9.41 -4.35 0.52
C TYR A 698 8.89 -4.28 -0.92
N ILE A 699 8.13 -3.22 -1.21
CA ILE A 699 7.88 -2.83 -2.60
C ILE A 699 8.77 -1.64 -2.93
N VAL A 700 9.60 -1.78 -3.96
CA VAL A 700 10.70 -0.86 -4.32
C VAL A 700 10.79 -0.68 -5.84
N PRO A 701 11.53 0.31 -6.35
CA PRO A 701 11.79 0.43 -7.78
C PRO A 701 12.44 -0.81 -8.38
N MET A 702 12.06 -1.16 -9.62
CA MET A 702 12.65 -2.28 -10.38
C MET A 702 14.16 -2.13 -10.59
N ALA A 703 14.72 -0.95 -10.38
CA ALA A 703 16.17 -0.69 -10.41
C ALA A 703 16.96 -1.69 -9.53
N ILE A 704 16.37 -2.22 -8.46
CA ILE A 704 16.99 -3.23 -7.60
C ILE A 704 17.41 -4.50 -8.38
N THR A 705 16.73 -4.80 -9.51
CA THR A 705 17.02 -5.97 -10.34
C THR A 705 17.88 -5.66 -11.57
N SER A 706 18.03 -4.40 -11.96
CA SER A 706 18.49 -4.05 -13.30
C SER A 706 19.47 -2.87 -13.38
N ASN A 707 19.81 -2.23 -12.26
CA ASN A 707 20.74 -1.11 -12.23
C ASN A 707 22.07 -1.51 -11.58
N ASP A 708 23.18 -1.30 -12.28
CA ASP A 708 24.54 -1.63 -11.79
C ASP A 708 24.88 -0.92 -10.47
N ALA A 709 24.33 0.29 -10.24
CA ALA A 709 24.49 0.98 -8.96
C ALA A 709 23.93 0.21 -7.75
N MET A 710 23.11 -0.83 -7.99
CA MET A 710 22.60 -1.73 -6.96
C MET A 710 23.54 -2.89 -6.64
N ALA A 711 24.68 -3.03 -7.34
CA ALA A 711 25.58 -4.17 -7.16
C ALA A 711 26.05 -4.33 -5.71
N ALA A 712 26.38 -3.23 -5.02
CA ALA A 712 26.77 -3.26 -3.60
C ALA A 712 25.63 -3.75 -2.70
N LEU A 713 24.41 -3.28 -2.93
CA LEU A 713 23.22 -3.74 -2.22
C LEU A 713 22.92 -5.21 -2.50
N GLN A 714 22.97 -5.62 -3.79
CA GLN A 714 22.75 -7.02 -4.17
C GLN A 714 23.77 -7.95 -3.50
N ASN A 715 25.04 -7.54 -3.43
CA ASN A 715 26.06 -8.31 -2.73
C ASN A 715 25.73 -8.46 -1.22
N GLU A 716 25.28 -7.40 -0.55
CA GLU A 716 24.87 -7.48 0.84
C GLU A 716 23.66 -8.42 1.05
N MET A 717 22.66 -8.33 0.17
CA MET A 717 21.52 -9.23 0.15
C MET A 717 21.98 -10.69 -0.03
N GLU A 718 22.88 -10.93 -0.97
CA GLU A 718 23.36 -12.27 -1.28
C GLU A 718 24.28 -12.89 -0.23
N GLN A 719 24.98 -12.08 0.55
CA GLN A 719 25.79 -12.58 1.65
C GLN A 719 24.97 -12.91 2.90
N THR A 720 23.80 -12.26 3.06
CA THR A 720 23.00 -12.35 4.28
C THR A 720 21.73 -13.18 4.15
N CYS A 721 21.24 -13.40 2.93
CA CYS A 721 19.96 -14.04 2.67
C CYS A 721 20.13 -15.34 1.85
N GLU A 722 19.76 -16.49 2.40
CA GLU A 722 19.77 -17.76 1.69
C GLU A 722 18.78 -17.80 0.53
N THR A 723 17.62 -17.16 0.71
CA THR A 723 16.57 -17.09 -0.31
C THR A 723 16.24 -15.63 -0.61
N ILE A 724 16.27 -15.29 -1.89
CA ILE A 724 15.81 -14.00 -2.44
C ILE A 724 14.65 -14.30 -3.38
N GLN A 725 13.53 -13.60 -3.22
CA GLN A 725 12.34 -13.75 -4.06
C GLN A 725 11.88 -12.38 -4.53
N ILE A 726 11.76 -12.16 -5.86
CA ILE A 726 11.42 -10.86 -6.44
C ILE A 726 10.36 -11.01 -7.53
N ALA A 727 9.27 -10.26 -7.39
CA ALA A 727 8.27 -10.07 -8.43
C ALA A 727 8.37 -8.66 -9.02
N SER A 728 8.47 -8.52 -10.33
CA SER A 728 8.67 -7.25 -11.03
C SER A 728 7.45 -6.84 -11.85
N PHE A 729 7.09 -5.53 -11.82
CA PHE A 729 5.89 -4.98 -12.44
C PHE A 729 6.23 -3.80 -13.35
N MET A 730 5.69 -3.83 -14.56
CA MET A 730 5.86 -2.78 -15.55
C MET A 730 4.85 -1.64 -15.34
N ASP A 731 5.22 -0.43 -15.80
CA ASP A 731 4.39 0.77 -15.71
C ASP A 731 3.26 0.82 -16.77
N ARG A 732 3.35 -0.01 -17.83
CA ARG A 732 2.41 -0.02 -18.96
C ARG A 732 1.93 -1.43 -19.29
N PRO A 733 0.67 -1.53 -19.80
CA PRO A 733 -0.35 -0.50 -20.11
C PRO A 733 -0.87 0.28 -18.90
N ARG A 734 -0.92 -0.32 -17.69
CA ARG A 734 -1.34 0.31 -16.44
C ARG A 734 -0.37 -0.03 -15.30
N GLN A 735 -0.02 0.99 -14.53
CA GLN A 735 0.90 0.86 -13.39
C GLN A 735 0.24 0.24 -12.14
N ILE A 736 1.04 -0.21 -11.20
CA ILE A 736 0.58 -0.66 -9.87
C ILE A 736 0.17 0.54 -9.00
N PHE A 737 0.95 1.62 -8.99
CA PHE A 737 0.63 2.86 -8.28
C PHE A 737 -0.07 3.86 -9.21
N GLU A 738 -1.26 4.32 -8.87
CA GLU A 738 -2.12 5.11 -9.77
C GLU A 738 -1.49 6.42 -10.27
N HIS A 739 -0.59 7.04 -9.55
CA HIS A 739 -0.03 8.36 -9.89
C HIS A 739 1.50 8.36 -10.02
N ALA A 740 2.11 7.18 -10.10
CA ALA A 740 3.55 7.04 -10.22
C ALA A 740 3.91 6.23 -11.47
N GLY A 741 4.46 6.88 -12.48
CA GLY A 741 5.04 6.20 -13.65
C GLY A 741 6.33 5.44 -13.31
N VAL A 742 6.34 4.67 -12.22
CA VAL A 742 7.50 3.93 -11.71
C VAL A 742 7.28 2.43 -11.89
N ARG A 743 8.28 1.75 -12.44
CA ARG A 743 8.35 0.29 -12.47
C ARG A 743 8.80 -0.21 -11.12
N THR A 744 8.08 -1.15 -10.55
CA THR A 744 8.28 -1.59 -9.18
C THR A 744 8.57 -3.07 -9.09
N SER A 745 9.18 -3.48 -7.99
CA SER A 745 9.38 -4.88 -7.61
C SER A 745 8.97 -5.09 -6.17
N ILE A 746 8.28 -6.19 -5.90
CA ILE A 746 8.09 -6.70 -4.54
C ILE A 746 9.24 -7.65 -4.26
N VAL A 747 9.96 -7.38 -3.17
CA VAL A 747 11.16 -8.11 -2.76
C VAL A 747 10.91 -8.79 -1.42
N PHE A 748 11.15 -10.09 -1.35
CA PHE A 748 11.17 -10.86 -0.11
C PHE A 748 12.57 -11.41 0.12
N LEU A 749 13.13 -11.12 1.30
CA LEU A 749 14.47 -11.56 1.72
C LEU A 749 14.36 -12.32 3.02
N GLU A 750 14.88 -13.53 3.06
CA GLU A 750 14.98 -14.34 4.28
C GLU A 750 16.40 -14.28 4.83
N LYS A 751 16.57 -13.57 5.96
CA LYS A 751 17.89 -13.39 6.59
C LYS A 751 18.34 -14.66 7.31
N THR A 752 19.42 -15.24 6.85
CA THR A 752 20.00 -16.46 7.44
C THR A 752 21.46 -16.30 7.80
N ASN A 753 22.09 -15.17 7.45
CA ASN A 753 23.53 -14.91 7.54
C ASN A 753 24.36 -15.99 6.78
N THR A 754 23.78 -16.53 5.71
CA THR A 754 24.42 -17.48 4.80
C THR A 754 24.25 -16.98 3.36
N PRO A 755 25.23 -17.24 2.47
CA PRO A 755 25.14 -16.82 1.08
C PRO A 755 23.92 -17.39 0.37
N THR A 756 23.41 -16.63 -0.60
CA THR A 756 22.22 -17.01 -1.38
C THR A 756 22.43 -18.32 -2.12
N LYS A 757 21.51 -19.24 -1.92
CA LYS A 757 21.40 -20.51 -2.65
C LYS A 757 20.27 -20.48 -3.69
N LYS A 758 19.24 -19.67 -3.44
CA LYS A 758 18.02 -19.62 -4.25
C LYS A 758 17.60 -18.18 -4.56
N LEU A 759 17.50 -17.88 -5.82
CA LEU A 759 16.93 -16.64 -6.34
C LEU A 759 15.68 -16.97 -7.16
N TYR A 760 14.54 -16.60 -6.63
CA TYR A 760 13.26 -16.77 -7.29
C TYR A 760 12.81 -15.47 -7.96
N MET A 761 12.57 -15.50 -9.25
CA MET A 761 12.18 -14.34 -10.04
C MET A 761 10.84 -14.58 -10.74
N THR A 762 10.13 -13.51 -11.06
CA THR A 762 9.01 -13.55 -12.01
C THR A 762 9.42 -12.85 -13.31
N ARG A 763 8.69 -13.13 -14.41
CA ARG A 763 8.77 -12.25 -15.59
C ARG A 763 8.34 -10.82 -15.21
N PRO A 764 8.68 -9.79 -16.00
CA PRO A 764 8.13 -8.45 -15.83
C PRO A 764 6.61 -8.48 -16.05
N MET A 765 5.83 -8.40 -14.96
CA MET A 765 4.37 -8.49 -15.02
C MET A 765 3.76 -7.22 -15.58
N ARG A 766 2.83 -7.36 -16.53
CA ARG A 766 2.10 -6.24 -17.13
C ARG A 766 0.62 -6.26 -16.72
N ARG A 767 0.16 -5.14 -16.20
CA ARG A 767 -1.25 -4.94 -15.86
C ARG A 767 -2.01 -4.42 -17.09
N GLY A 768 -2.84 -5.25 -17.70
CA GLY A 768 -3.75 -4.83 -18.78
C GLY A 768 -4.70 -3.73 -18.32
N SER A 769 -5.24 -2.94 -19.26
CA SER A 769 -6.15 -1.82 -18.95
C SER A 769 -7.39 -2.25 -18.14
N GLU A 770 -7.84 -3.49 -18.31
CA GLU A 770 -9.03 -4.06 -17.66
C GLU A 770 -8.70 -4.95 -16.44
N MET A 771 -7.41 -5.21 -16.20
CA MET A 771 -6.95 -6.13 -15.17
C MET A 771 -6.82 -5.42 -13.82
N SER A 772 -7.35 -6.01 -12.75
CA SER A 772 -7.12 -5.55 -11.39
C SER A 772 -5.69 -5.83 -10.94
N ILE A 773 -5.21 -5.14 -9.89
CA ILE A 773 -3.90 -5.43 -9.28
C ILE A 773 -3.87 -6.86 -8.76
N ARG A 774 -4.94 -7.30 -8.13
CA ARG A 774 -5.09 -8.64 -7.59
C ARG A 774 -4.91 -9.73 -8.66
N GLU A 775 -5.59 -9.60 -9.81
CA GLU A 775 -5.43 -10.56 -10.91
C GLU A 775 -4.00 -10.66 -11.42
N VAL A 776 -3.21 -9.58 -11.31
CA VAL A 776 -1.79 -9.60 -11.63
C VAL A 776 -1.03 -10.39 -10.57
N LEU A 777 -1.30 -10.13 -9.28
CA LEU A 777 -0.62 -10.81 -8.16
C LEU A 777 -0.93 -12.31 -8.10
N GLU A 778 -2.15 -12.73 -8.44
CA GLU A 778 -2.56 -14.15 -8.51
C GLU A 778 -1.87 -14.93 -9.64
N ARG A 779 -1.32 -14.22 -10.65
CA ARG A 779 -0.60 -14.81 -11.80
C ARG A 779 0.91 -14.85 -11.61
N LEU A 780 1.41 -14.52 -10.43
CA LEU A 780 2.84 -14.57 -10.15
C LEU A 780 3.32 -16.02 -10.13
N GLU A 781 4.27 -16.32 -11.00
CA GLU A 781 5.00 -17.58 -11.03
C GLU A 781 6.47 -17.30 -10.77
N TYR A 782 7.01 -17.88 -9.70
CA TYR A 782 8.38 -17.70 -9.28
C TYR A 782 9.24 -18.84 -9.80
N ILE A 783 10.28 -18.48 -10.52
CA ILE A 783 11.23 -19.42 -11.14
C ILE A 783 12.61 -19.22 -10.51
N GLU A 784 13.25 -20.31 -10.17
CA GLU A 784 14.64 -20.28 -9.70
C GLU A 784 15.57 -19.92 -10.85
N ALA A 785 16.40 -18.86 -10.68
CA ALA A 785 17.17 -18.27 -11.76
C ALA A 785 18.58 -17.79 -11.31
N TYR A 786 19.08 -18.22 -10.15
CA TYR A 786 20.37 -17.75 -9.61
C TYR A 786 21.55 -17.96 -10.56
N LYS A 787 21.58 -19.11 -11.25
CA LYS A 787 22.64 -19.48 -12.21
C LYS A 787 22.82 -18.45 -13.35
N TYR A 788 21.75 -17.74 -13.70
CA TYR A 788 21.73 -16.82 -14.84
C TYR A 788 21.87 -15.35 -14.44
N LYS A 789 22.22 -15.10 -13.18
CA LYS A 789 22.55 -13.77 -12.69
C LYS A 789 23.81 -13.24 -13.40
N ILE A 790 23.78 -11.98 -13.80
CA ILE A 790 24.94 -11.22 -14.22
C ILE A 790 25.23 -10.10 -13.24
N TYR A 791 26.43 -9.53 -13.28
CA TYR A 791 26.84 -8.49 -12.34
C TYR A 791 25.82 -7.33 -12.31
N GLY A 792 25.31 -7.02 -11.12
CA GLY A 792 24.34 -5.95 -10.92
C GLY A 792 22.94 -6.20 -11.49
N ARG A 793 22.62 -7.44 -11.96
CA ARG A 793 21.33 -7.73 -12.59
C ARG A 793 20.82 -9.12 -12.29
N TYR A 794 19.53 -9.17 -11.89
CA TYR A 794 18.80 -10.41 -11.71
C TYR A 794 17.90 -10.70 -12.92
N PRO A 795 17.87 -11.94 -13.44
CA PRO A 795 17.11 -12.31 -14.62
C PRO A 795 15.61 -12.41 -14.29
N LYS A 796 14.79 -11.56 -14.89
CA LYS A 796 13.34 -11.55 -14.74
C LYS A 796 12.70 -12.57 -15.69
N VAL A 797 12.60 -13.82 -15.27
CA VAL A 797 12.05 -14.95 -16.03
C VAL A 797 10.79 -15.50 -15.35
N GLY A 798 9.82 -15.96 -16.13
CA GLY A 798 8.51 -16.37 -15.65
C GLY A 798 8.15 -17.83 -15.86
N ASN A 799 9.02 -18.62 -16.52
CA ASN A 799 8.84 -20.05 -16.68
C ASN A 799 10.16 -20.75 -16.99
N ARG A 800 10.15 -22.08 -16.85
CA ARG A 800 11.33 -22.91 -17.09
C ARG A 800 11.83 -22.83 -18.54
N TYR A 801 10.91 -22.63 -19.48
CA TYR A 801 11.26 -22.54 -20.89
C TYR A 801 12.11 -21.30 -21.21
N GLU A 802 11.81 -20.16 -20.58
CA GLU A 802 12.64 -18.95 -20.67
C GLU A 802 14.05 -19.19 -20.11
N VAL A 803 14.16 -19.96 -19.02
CA VAL A 803 15.45 -20.34 -18.44
C VAL A 803 16.25 -21.21 -19.40
N GLU A 804 15.63 -22.19 -20.06
CA GLU A 804 16.28 -23.06 -21.07
C GLU A 804 16.79 -22.25 -22.29
N ILE A 805 16.03 -21.23 -22.71
CA ILE A 805 16.48 -20.28 -23.74
C ILE A 805 17.70 -19.49 -23.26
N LEU A 806 17.68 -18.95 -22.04
CA LEU A 806 18.83 -18.23 -21.46
C LEU A 806 20.06 -19.14 -21.40
N GLU A 807 19.92 -20.40 -21.01
CA GLU A 807 21.03 -21.36 -20.96
C GLU A 807 21.72 -21.50 -22.32
N LYS A 808 20.96 -21.61 -23.40
CA LYS A 808 21.48 -21.73 -24.75
C LYS A 808 22.18 -20.47 -25.23
N ILE A 809 21.57 -19.30 -25.04
CA ILE A 809 22.18 -18.05 -25.50
C ILE A 809 23.48 -17.71 -24.76
N PHE A 810 23.64 -18.11 -23.50
CA PHE A 810 24.88 -17.92 -22.76
C PHE A 810 25.95 -18.97 -23.09
N GLN A 811 25.62 -20.09 -23.78
CA GLN A 811 26.57 -21.07 -24.23
C GLN A 811 27.40 -20.61 -25.43
N THR A 812 27.03 -19.52 -26.10
CA THR A 812 27.80 -18.94 -27.22
C THR A 812 29.23 -18.51 -26.83
N GLY A 813 29.47 -18.24 -25.56
CA GLY A 813 30.76 -17.88 -24.99
C GLY A 813 31.34 -16.53 -25.43
N ARG A 814 30.66 -15.80 -26.31
CA ARG A 814 31.03 -14.47 -26.78
C ARG A 814 29.93 -13.46 -26.51
N CYS A 815 30.28 -12.16 -26.46
CA CYS A 815 29.33 -11.03 -26.31
C CYS A 815 29.84 -9.87 -27.19
N ILE A 816 29.05 -8.80 -27.28
CA ILE A 816 29.36 -7.66 -28.15
C ILE A 816 30.71 -7.04 -27.82
N GLU A 817 31.09 -6.93 -26.53
CA GLU A 817 32.41 -6.37 -26.17
C GLU A 817 33.59 -7.12 -26.77
N ASN A 818 33.47 -8.41 -27.10
CA ASN A 818 34.53 -9.18 -27.76
C ASN A 818 34.76 -8.73 -29.21
N TYR A 819 33.82 -8.03 -29.81
CA TYR A 819 33.88 -7.48 -31.15
C TYR A 819 34.15 -5.98 -31.18
N ALA A 820 34.17 -5.31 -30.00
CA ALA A 820 34.45 -3.89 -29.90
C ALA A 820 35.82 -3.55 -30.48
N ASP A 821 35.88 -2.52 -31.33
CA ASP A 821 37.08 -2.07 -32.00
C ASP A 821 36.95 -0.56 -32.27
N THR A 822 37.63 0.23 -31.45
CA THR A 822 37.58 1.69 -31.51
C THR A 822 38.21 2.25 -32.79
N ASP A 823 39.09 1.49 -33.41
CA ASP A 823 39.79 1.90 -34.62
C ASP A 823 39.06 1.45 -35.90
N SER A 824 37.96 0.70 -35.76
CA SER A 824 37.14 0.26 -36.88
C SER A 824 36.47 1.45 -37.58
N ASP A 825 36.45 1.44 -38.88
CA ASP A 825 35.65 2.34 -39.72
C ASP A 825 34.15 1.94 -39.73
N LYS A 826 33.83 0.76 -39.22
CA LYS A 826 32.44 0.23 -39.10
C LYS A 826 31.86 0.52 -37.75
N ALA A 827 30.65 1.10 -37.77
CA ALA A 827 29.90 1.40 -36.57
C ALA A 827 28.42 1.09 -36.73
N PHE A 828 27.75 0.89 -35.63
CA PHE A 828 26.29 0.95 -35.57
C PHE A 828 25.85 2.01 -34.56
N TYR A 829 24.63 2.48 -34.75
CA TYR A 829 24.03 3.55 -33.97
C TYR A 829 22.75 3.06 -33.27
N TYR A 830 22.57 3.37 -31.99
CA TYR A 830 21.42 3.01 -31.22
C TYR A 830 20.99 4.16 -30.35
N ARG A 831 19.72 4.16 -29.94
CA ARG A 831 19.18 5.16 -29.02
C ARG A 831 19.26 4.66 -27.60
N ALA A 832 19.90 5.43 -26.70
CA ALA A 832 20.11 5.07 -25.29
C ALA A 832 18.87 5.32 -24.39
N ALA A 833 17.81 5.97 -24.90
CA ALA A 833 16.62 6.28 -24.10
C ALA A 833 15.34 6.31 -24.93
N GLY A 834 14.21 5.94 -24.33
CA GLY A 834 12.87 6.13 -24.87
C GLY A 834 12.38 5.12 -25.91
N GLY A 835 12.95 3.90 -25.92
CA GLY A 835 12.42 2.79 -26.73
C GLY A 835 11.22 2.12 -26.06
N ARG A 836 10.04 2.13 -26.70
CA ARG A 836 8.85 1.44 -26.15
C ARG A 836 8.77 -0.02 -26.57
N TYR A 837 9.39 -0.36 -27.72
CA TYR A 837 9.32 -1.69 -28.35
C TYR A 837 10.71 -2.20 -28.68
N PHE A 838 10.96 -2.38 -29.99
CA PHE A 838 12.33 -2.73 -30.42
C PHE A 838 13.21 -1.48 -30.44
N ASN A 839 14.43 -1.61 -29.96
CA ASN A 839 15.41 -0.54 -30.14
C ASN A 839 15.75 -0.41 -31.63
N VAL A 840 15.70 0.80 -32.15
CA VAL A 840 16.17 1.08 -33.50
C VAL A 840 17.71 1.06 -33.49
N VAL A 841 18.29 0.14 -34.26
CA VAL A 841 19.73 0.05 -34.48
C VAL A 841 19.96 0.27 -35.96
N THR A 842 20.83 1.22 -36.30
CA THR A 842 21.09 1.65 -37.70
C THR A 842 22.59 1.65 -37.98
N LEU A 843 22.96 1.67 -39.27
CA LEU A 843 24.36 1.75 -39.73
C LEU A 843 24.78 3.21 -40.03
N SER A 844 23.88 4.15 -39.89
CA SER A 844 24.15 5.58 -40.05
C SER A 844 23.46 6.37 -38.95
N ALA A 845 24.06 7.47 -38.53
CA ALA A 845 23.49 8.33 -37.50
C ALA A 845 22.15 8.89 -37.94
N VAL A 846 21.18 8.86 -36.99
CA VAL A 846 19.83 9.38 -37.17
C VAL A 846 19.69 10.81 -36.64
N GLY A 847 20.65 11.26 -35.80
CA GLY A 847 20.74 12.61 -35.29
C GLY A 847 19.86 12.91 -34.07
N THR A 848 19.48 11.89 -33.28
CA THR A 848 18.77 12.10 -32.02
C THR A 848 19.76 12.37 -30.87
N SER A 849 19.38 13.21 -29.92
CA SER A 849 20.22 13.58 -28.78
C SER A 849 20.59 12.41 -27.83
N ALA A 850 19.78 11.34 -27.82
CA ALA A 850 20.03 10.14 -27.04
C ALA A 850 20.78 9.05 -27.84
N GLU A 851 21.24 9.37 -29.05
CA GLU A 851 21.94 8.43 -29.90
C GLU A 851 23.35 8.16 -29.36
N ARG A 852 23.80 6.92 -29.55
CA ARG A 852 25.14 6.45 -29.24
C ARG A 852 25.71 5.73 -30.45
N GLU A 853 26.97 6.00 -30.74
CA GLU A 853 27.79 5.26 -31.72
C GLU A 853 28.51 4.12 -31.00
N TYR A 854 28.55 2.95 -31.64
CA TYR A 854 29.35 1.80 -31.18
C TYR A 854 30.22 1.26 -32.35
N ARG A 855 31.52 1.30 -32.19
CA ARG A 855 32.48 0.82 -33.19
C ARG A 855 32.83 -0.61 -32.91
N ALA A 856 32.68 -1.44 -33.92
CA ALA A 856 32.94 -2.89 -33.78
C ALA A 856 33.28 -3.55 -35.11
N ARG A 857 34.05 -4.63 -35.02
CA ARG A 857 34.16 -5.60 -36.14
C ARG A 857 32.76 -6.22 -36.31
N HIS A 858 32.36 -6.48 -37.53
CA HIS A 858 31.05 -7.04 -37.88
C HIS A 858 29.82 -6.16 -37.43
N ALA A 859 29.97 -4.83 -37.43
CA ALA A 859 28.96 -3.90 -36.97
C ALA A 859 27.55 -4.16 -37.57
N SER A 860 27.44 -4.53 -38.84
CA SER A 860 26.19 -4.85 -39.53
C SER A 860 25.51 -6.10 -38.95
N LEU A 861 26.29 -7.18 -38.72
CA LEU A 861 25.76 -8.42 -38.11
C LEU A 861 25.34 -8.22 -36.66
N ILE A 862 26.12 -7.45 -35.90
CA ILE A 862 25.76 -7.09 -34.50
C ILE A 862 24.46 -6.29 -34.49
N ALA A 863 24.33 -5.29 -35.36
CA ALA A 863 23.15 -4.50 -35.51
C ALA A 863 21.91 -5.34 -35.89
N ALA A 864 22.11 -6.34 -36.79
CA ALA A 864 21.09 -7.31 -37.13
C ALA A 864 20.61 -8.11 -35.88
N CYS A 865 21.55 -8.65 -35.10
CA CYS A 865 21.26 -9.39 -33.87
C CYS A 865 20.55 -8.51 -32.83
N LEU A 866 20.94 -7.25 -32.67
CA LEU A 866 20.30 -6.28 -31.80
C LEU A 866 18.90 -5.85 -32.29
N SER A 867 18.57 -6.10 -33.57
CA SER A 867 17.22 -5.82 -34.13
C SER A 867 16.27 -7.01 -34.04
N THR A 868 16.69 -8.15 -33.49
CA THR A 868 15.88 -9.37 -33.35
C THR A 868 14.93 -9.31 -32.14
N SER A 869 13.90 -10.18 -32.14
CA SER A 869 13.04 -10.44 -30.97
C SER A 869 13.84 -11.10 -29.82
N LEU A 870 14.95 -11.80 -30.13
CA LEU A 870 15.83 -12.38 -29.12
C LEU A 870 16.49 -11.29 -28.26
N PHE A 871 16.98 -10.22 -28.87
CA PHE A 871 17.52 -9.08 -28.12
C PHE A 871 16.44 -8.38 -27.28
N TRP A 872 15.24 -8.24 -27.83
CA TRP A 872 14.09 -7.73 -27.06
C TRP A 872 13.80 -8.58 -25.82
N PHE A 873 13.78 -9.91 -25.96
CA PHE A 873 13.62 -10.84 -24.83
C PHE A 873 14.73 -10.64 -23.79
N TYR A 874 15.99 -10.62 -24.20
CA TYR A 874 17.14 -10.39 -23.32
C TYR A 874 17.03 -9.05 -22.58
N GLN A 875 16.63 -7.98 -23.29
CA GLN A 875 16.42 -6.66 -22.69
C GLN A 875 15.33 -6.69 -21.61
N GLN A 876 14.19 -7.32 -21.85
CA GLN A 876 13.13 -7.43 -20.84
C GLN A 876 13.60 -8.23 -19.62
N VAL A 877 14.41 -9.23 -19.82
CA VAL A 877 14.96 -10.06 -18.75
C VAL A 877 15.95 -9.29 -17.88
N TYR A 878 16.89 -8.55 -18.43
CA TYR A 878 18.02 -7.99 -17.67
C TYR A 878 18.01 -6.48 -17.46
N THR A 879 17.17 -5.72 -18.15
CA THR A 879 17.16 -4.26 -18.03
C THR A 879 15.86 -3.74 -17.41
N ASP A 880 15.80 -2.43 -17.18
CA ASP A 880 14.55 -1.77 -16.78
C ASP A 880 13.56 -1.60 -17.95
N GLY A 881 13.98 -1.93 -19.18
CA GLY A 881 13.20 -1.82 -20.42
C GLY A 881 12.88 -0.37 -20.84
N LEU A 882 13.47 0.66 -20.20
CA LEU A 882 13.30 2.08 -20.54
C LEU A 882 14.53 2.64 -21.26
N ASN A 883 15.69 2.31 -20.73
CA ASN A 883 16.97 2.79 -21.21
C ASN A 883 17.76 1.62 -21.77
N LEU A 884 18.69 1.92 -22.64
CA LEU A 884 19.67 1.00 -23.17
C LEU A 884 21.05 1.62 -22.97
N LYS A 885 21.72 1.20 -21.92
CA LYS A 885 23.05 1.69 -21.57
C LYS A 885 24.12 0.89 -22.30
N GLY A 886 25.30 1.50 -22.51
CA GLY A 886 26.40 0.83 -23.24
C GLY A 886 26.76 -0.54 -22.69
N TYR A 887 26.91 -0.66 -21.38
CA TYR A 887 27.22 -1.92 -20.70
C TYR A 887 26.15 -3.01 -20.85
N GLU A 888 24.88 -2.62 -21.10
CA GLU A 888 23.78 -3.57 -21.36
C GLU A 888 23.90 -4.18 -22.76
N ILE A 889 24.44 -3.40 -23.70
CA ILE A 889 24.78 -3.86 -25.04
C ILE A 889 26.01 -4.74 -24.99
N ASP A 890 27.07 -4.30 -24.32
CA ASP A 890 28.37 -5.00 -24.24
C ASP A 890 28.23 -6.48 -23.84
N LYS A 891 27.31 -6.75 -22.92
CA LYS A 891 27.08 -8.10 -22.34
C LYS A 891 26.07 -8.96 -23.09
N PHE A 892 25.46 -8.44 -24.16
CA PHE A 892 24.56 -9.28 -24.97
C PHE A 892 25.33 -10.41 -25.63
N PRO A 893 24.95 -11.69 -25.43
CA PRO A 893 25.59 -12.84 -26.03
C PRO A 893 25.50 -12.80 -27.56
N LEU A 894 26.57 -13.15 -28.22
CA LEU A 894 26.65 -13.25 -29.68
C LEU A 894 27.23 -14.59 -30.10
N PRO A 895 26.82 -15.12 -31.25
CA PRO A 895 27.48 -16.26 -31.87
C PRO A 895 28.93 -15.92 -32.23
N ASN A 896 29.80 -16.92 -32.31
CA ASN A 896 31.12 -16.74 -32.88
C ASN A 896 31.00 -16.61 -34.39
N PHE A 897 30.97 -15.40 -34.94
CA PHE A 897 30.81 -15.15 -36.38
C PHE A 897 31.92 -15.72 -37.23
N GLU A 898 33.08 -15.99 -36.64
CA GLU A 898 34.22 -16.59 -37.35
C GLU A 898 34.00 -18.10 -37.60
N GLU A 899 33.08 -18.74 -36.87
CA GLU A 899 32.74 -20.17 -36.99
C GLU A 899 31.47 -20.41 -37.79
N VAL A 900 30.74 -19.38 -38.14
CA VAL A 900 29.47 -19.46 -38.90
C VAL A 900 29.79 -19.41 -40.41
N ASP A 901 29.08 -20.22 -41.20
CA ASP A 901 29.25 -20.20 -42.65
C ASP A 901 28.87 -18.84 -43.26
N MET A 902 29.70 -18.39 -44.23
CA MET A 902 29.54 -17.07 -44.87
C MET A 902 28.17 -16.86 -45.51
N LYS A 903 27.56 -17.90 -46.09
CA LYS A 903 26.21 -17.77 -46.71
C LYS A 903 25.13 -17.44 -45.72
N THR A 904 25.22 -17.97 -44.51
CA THR A 904 24.26 -17.66 -43.43
C THR A 904 24.48 -16.22 -42.97
N LEU A 905 25.69 -15.76 -42.76
CA LEU A 905 25.99 -14.37 -42.39
C LEU A 905 25.51 -13.38 -43.46
N GLU A 906 25.80 -13.65 -44.74
CA GLU A 906 25.34 -12.84 -45.89
C GLU A 906 23.79 -12.76 -45.93
N LYS A 907 23.07 -13.85 -45.65
CA LYS A 907 21.60 -13.83 -45.58
C LYS A 907 21.09 -12.94 -44.46
N ILE A 908 21.67 -13.02 -43.27
CA ILE A 908 21.28 -12.19 -42.12
C ILE A 908 21.48 -10.71 -42.46
N GLU A 909 22.66 -10.34 -43.01
CA GLU A 909 22.90 -8.97 -43.45
C GLU A 909 21.94 -8.50 -44.54
N ALA A 910 21.63 -9.34 -45.53
CA ALA A 910 20.68 -9.00 -46.59
C ALA A 910 19.26 -8.72 -46.03
N VAL A 911 18.80 -9.52 -45.09
CA VAL A 911 17.49 -9.27 -44.43
C VAL A 911 17.54 -7.99 -43.60
N TYR A 912 18.64 -7.77 -42.86
CA TYR A 912 18.81 -6.57 -42.06
C TYR A 912 18.87 -5.29 -42.94
N LEU A 913 19.53 -5.29 -44.10
CA LEU A 913 19.49 -4.15 -45.01
C LEU A 913 18.10 -3.90 -45.59
N ARG A 914 17.32 -4.94 -45.87
CA ARG A 914 15.91 -4.81 -46.27
C ARG A 914 15.09 -4.19 -45.14
N TYR A 915 15.33 -4.60 -43.89
CA TYR A 915 14.70 -4.04 -42.70
C TYR A 915 15.02 -2.54 -42.56
N LEU A 916 16.27 -2.13 -42.67
CA LEU A 916 16.66 -0.71 -42.60
C LEU A 916 15.93 0.13 -43.66
N ASN A 917 15.83 -0.37 -44.87
CA ASN A 917 15.11 0.32 -45.96
C ASN A 917 13.63 0.42 -45.65
N GLU A 918 13.02 -0.61 -45.09
CA GLU A 918 11.58 -0.61 -44.75
C GLU A 918 11.26 0.33 -43.57
N ILE A 919 12.09 0.37 -42.52
CA ILE A 919 11.84 1.29 -41.41
C ILE A 919 11.97 2.76 -41.81
N GLU A 920 12.87 3.09 -42.75
CA GLU A 920 12.98 4.45 -43.31
C GLU A 920 11.72 4.85 -44.11
N LEU A 921 11.04 3.94 -44.77
CA LEU A 921 9.75 4.18 -45.44
C LEU A 921 8.62 4.38 -44.44
N ASN A 922 8.76 3.89 -43.20
CA ASN A 922 7.74 3.96 -42.13
C ASN A 922 8.08 4.96 -41.03
N VAL A 923 8.75 6.05 -41.36
CA VAL A 923 9.16 7.12 -40.45
C VAL A 923 8.08 8.18 -40.32
N ASN A 924 7.81 8.61 -39.10
CA ASN A 924 7.09 9.84 -38.81
C ASN A 924 8.07 10.90 -38.28
N LEU A 925 8.03 12.10 -38.88
CA LEU A 925 8.74 13.25 -38.34
C LEU A 925 7.89 13.88 -37.24
N LYS A 926 8.44 14.01 -36.05
CA LYS A 926 7.81 14.69 -34.91
C LYS A 926 8.61 15.91 -34.51
N ASN A 927 7.88 17.00 -34.23
CA ASN A 927 8.47 18.19 -33.60
C ASN A 927 8.69 17.92 -32.11
N ALA A 928 9.83 18.34 -31.57
CA ALA A 928 10.06 18.33 -30.14
C ALA A 928 9.13 19.35 -29.46
N ALA A 929 8.39 18.91 -28.44
CA ALA A 929 7.54 19.81 -27.65
C ALA A 929 8.42 20.58 -26.64
N GLY A 930 8.43 21.92 -26.75
CA GLY A 930 9.12 22.81 -25.82
C GLY A 930 10.63 22.93 -26.07
N GLU A 931 11.32 23.72 -25.22
CA GLU A 931 12.80 23.74 -25.17
C GLU A 931 13.30 22.37 -24.76
N SER A 932 13.63 21.55 -25.76
CA SER A 932 14.23 20.26 -25.52
C SER A 932 15.59 20.49 -24.86
N ARG A 933 15.87 19.79 -23.76
CA ARG A 933 17.17 19.75 -23.06
C ARG A 933 18.37 19.52 -24.01
N TYR A 934 18.10 19.25 -25.29
CA TYR A 934 19.02 18.79 -26.31
C TYR A 934 18.97 19.57 -27.65
N ASN A 935 18.26 20.70 -27.70
CA ASN A 935 18.19 21.57 -28.90
C ASN A 935 17.76 20.88 -30.22
N VAL A 936 17.02 19.77 -30.15
CA VAL A 936 16.52 19.05 -31.33
C VAL A 936 15.15 19.56 -31.71
N ARG A 937 15.02 20.17 -32.87
CA ARG A 937 13.72 20.70 -33.38
C ARG A 937 12.80 19.63 -33.97
N GLN A 938 13.38 18.59 -34.60
CA GLN A 938 12.64 17.48 -35.19
C GLN A 938 13.42 16.18 -34.99
N PHE A 939 12.68 15.05 -34.79
CA PHE A 939 13.26 13.73 -34.68
C PHE A 939 12.45 12.71 -35.49
N LYS A 940 13.12 11.66 -35.95
CA LYS A 940 12.49 10.53 -36.64
C LYS A 940 11.89 9.55 -35.62
N GLU A 941 10.60 9.22 -35.76
CA GLU A 941 9.93 8.14 -35.03
C GLU A 941 9.68 6.98 -35.98
N TYR A 942 10.39 5.88 -35.76
CA TYR A 942 10.27 4.68 -36.59
C TYR A 942 9.10 3.82 -36.13
N LYS A 943 8.23 3.40 -37.06
CA LYS A 943 7.09 2.50 -36.79
C LYS A 943 7.51 1.03 -37.00
N ILE A 944 8.40 0.53 -36.13
CA ILE A 944 9.07 -0.78 -36.28
C ILE A 944 8.08 -1.95 -36.32
N ALA A 945 6.94 -1.87 -35.61
CA ALA A 945 5.91 -2.91 -35.62
C ALA A 945 5.43 -3.30 -37.03
N LYS A 946 5.52 -2.38 -38.02
CA LYS A 946 5.17 -2.65 -39.40
C LYS A 946 6.16 -3.58 -40.11
N SER A 947 7.42 -3.60 -39.64
CA SER A 947 8.49 -4.43 -40.20
C SER A 947 8.64 -5.76 -39.46
N LYS A 948 7.63 -6.20 -38.70
CA LYS A 948 7.65 -7.44 -37.91
C LYS A 948 8.04 -8.68 -38.72
N LYS A 949 7.60 -8.74 -39.99
CA LYS A 949 7.94 -9.87 -40.90
C LYS A 949 9.43 -10.02 -41.12
N LEU A 950 10.16 -8.90 -41.30
CA LEU A 950 11.61 -8.92 -41.49
C LEU A 950 12.35 -9.21 -40.19
N ILE A 951 11.81 -8.75 -39.07
CA ILE A 951 12.31 -9.11 -37.74
C ILE A 951 12.17 -10.62 -37.52
N ASP A 952 11.00 -11.21 -37.85
CA ASP A 952 10.78 -12.65 -37.75
C ASP A 952 11.71 -13.45 -38.68
N GLU A 953 11.98 -12.94 -39.87
CA GLU A 953 12.94 -13.56 -40.81
C GLU A 953 14.38 -13.50 -40.24
N MET A 954 14.76 -12.38 -39.56
CA MET A 954 16.03 -12.30 -38.82
C MET A 954 16.07 -13.27 -37.65
N ASP A 955 14.98 -13.41 -36.89
CA ASP A 955 14.88 -14.36 -35.78
C ASP A 955 15.05 -15.81 -36.26
N ASP A 956 14.47 -16.18 -37.41
CA ASP A 956 14.60 -17.52 -38.02
C ASP A 956 16.04 -17.85 -38.46
N LEU A 957 16.79 -16.85 -38.90
CA LEU A 957 18.15 -17.01 -39.33
C LEU A 957 19.15 -16.97 -38.16
N ALA A 958 18.96 -16.05 -37.23
CA ALA A 958 19.86 -15.83 -36.10
C ALA A 958 19.62 -16.85 -34.96
N GLY A 959 18.37 -17.23 -34.67
CA GLY A 959 18.04 -18.15 -33.57
C GLY A 959 18.83 -19.46 -33.56
N PRO A 960 18.95 -20.17 -34.68
CA PRO A 960 19.75 -21.39 -34.75
C PRO A 960 21.24 -21.19 -34.41
N LEU A 961 21.80 -20.00 -34.61
CA LEU A 961 23.19 -19.69 -34.26
C LEU A 961 23.39 -19.65 -32.73
N TYR A 962 22.31 -19.46 -31.95
CA TYR A 962 22.32 -19.57 -30.51
C TYR A 962 21.93 -20.98 -30.02
N GLY A 963 21.79 -21.96 -30.90
CA GLY A 963 21.34 -23.32 -30.55
C GLY A 963 19.84 -23.40 -30.23
N LEU A 964 19.05 -22.40 -30.61
CA LEU A 964 17.61 -22.40 -30.42
C LEU A 964 16.91 -23.27 -31.47
N ASN A 965 15.95 -24.09 -31.04
CA ASN A 965 15.08 -24.82 -31.95
C ASN A 965 13.91 -23.97 -32.44
N MET A 966 13.17 -24.45 -33.46
CA MET A 966 12.05 -23.72 -34.08
C MET A 966 10.98 -23.31 -33.07
N LYS A 967 10.69 -24.11 -32.03
CA LYS A 967 9.67 -23.79 -31.02
C LYS A 967 10.14 -22.66 -30.11
N GLU A 968 11.42 -22.61 -29.77
CA GLU A 968 12.03 -21.56 -28.97
C GLU A 968 12.10 -20.24 -29.74
N VAL A 969 12.46 -20.28 -31.02
CA VAL A 969 12.41 -19.11 -31.90
C VAL A 969 10.97 -18.57 -32.00
N GLU A 970 10.00 -19.45 -32.23
CA GLU A 970 8.59 -19.03 -32.29
C GLU A 970 8.08 -18.47 -30.95
N TYR A 971 8.53 -19.01 -29.82
CA TYR A 971 8.21 -18.46 -28.51
C TYR A 971 8.74 -17.02 -28.35
N ILE A 972 9.98 -16.77 -28.73
CA ILE A 972 10.62 -15.46 -28.68
C ILE A 972 9.90 -14.46 -29.59
N LYS A 973 9.56 -14.84 -30.83
CA LYS A 973 8.79 -14.00 -31.75
C LYS A 973 7.47 -13.53 -31.15
N ARG A 974 6.79 -14.40 -30.38
CA ARG A 974 5.50 -14.12 -29.72
C ARG A 974 5.64 -13.56 -28.32
N TYR A 975 6.87 -13.45 -27.79
CA TYR A 975 7.07 -12.96 -26.45
C TYR A 975 6.47 -11.54 -26.28
N GLU A 976 5.52 -11.41 -25.37
CA GLU A 976 4.76 -10.17 -25.11
C GLU A 976 4.06 -9.51 -26.33
N GLU A 977 3.79 -10.27 -27.40
CA GLU A 977 3.22 -9.77 -28.65
C GLU A 977 1.97 -8.91 -28.43
N LYS A 978 1.06 -9.31 -27.54
CA LYS A 978 -0.19 -8.57 -27.22
C LYS A 978 0.08 -7.14 -26.74
N PHE A 979 1.19 -6.90 -26.08
CA PHE A 979 1.60 -5.60 -25.57
C PHE A 979 2.41 -4.80 -26.58
N ARG A 980 3.04 -5.49 -27.54
CA ARG A 980 3.80 -4.87 -28.62
C ARG A 980 2.91 -4.33 -29.74
N GLN A 981 1.73 -4.90 -29.95
CA GLN A 981 0.80 -4.53 -31.03
C GLN A 981 -0.18 -3.41 -30.68
N ASN A 982 -0.39 -3.09 -29.39
CA ASN A 982 -1.45 -2.17 -28.94
C ASN A 982 -1.13 -0.66 -29.08
N ASP A 983 -0.13 -0.26 -29.85
CA ASP A 983 0.16 1.15 -30.21
C ASP A 983 -0.15 1.44 -31.71
N GLN A 984 -1.22 0.84 -32.24
CA GLN A 984 -1.76 1.24 -33.55
C GLN A 984 -2.67 2.44 -33.43
#